data_9b26ce304953f3c8de0485f406275382
#
_entry.id   9b26ce304953f3c8de0485f406275382
#
_cell.length_a   1.000
_cell.length_b   1.000
_cell.length_c   1.000
_cell.angle_alpha   90.00
_cell.angle_beta   90.00
_cell.angle_gamma   90.00
#
_symmetry.space_group_name_H-M   'P 1'
#
loop_
_entity.id
_entity.type
_entity.pdbx_description
1 polymer ?
#
loop_
_entity_poly.entity_id
_entity_poly.type
_entity_poly.pdbx_seq_one_letter_code
_entity_poly.pdbx_strand_id
1 'polypeptide(L)'
;MISKATIDTVFETARVEEVIGDFVNLKRAGSNFKGLSPFSEERSPSFMVSPAKGIWKDFSSGKGGNSIAFLMEHEKFTYPEAIRYLAKKYNIEIEETEQTDEEKANTDIRESMYLVSEFAKTYFHTTLLNSEEGKAIGYSYFKERGFTNETITKFSLGYSPEAWDAFTKEALGKGYKLEFLESTGLTIPRDDRPFDRFKGRVMFPIQSMSGRVLGFGGRILTNDKKAAKYLNSPESDIYHKSKVLYGIFQAKQSIAKLNNCYLVEGYTDVIQFNQSGIENVVASSGTALTPDQIRLINRLTKNVTVLFDGDAAGLRASIRGIDLILEEGMNVKVCSFPDGEDPDSFAKKSSYEDLVAYLENNAKDFIQFKASLLMNEAKNDPIRKADLIRDMVVSISKIPDRIQREIYIQECSRIMDISEQVLQSTLAQIVQKETIEVGKKLKQNDSAGQQVFEVVKNENILGIEKVDILYRLERKIIEILLLYGNKEEEFEDTYLKTNEDGEIETFTEKKIYKVFQRIYLSLQEDEVELANPLFRDIFKDLIAFYNEQENFSLEQYLMRLQTDFAQEVTDILMEDERVVLHDWQGQNIFPKSKTETIAQNVSETILTMRWYLVGRIIEELKNSILSESNSDNTESMAMIMDYNMLVHSFSKKLGRVMSRYY
;
A
#
# COMPACT_ATOMS: atom_id res chain seq x y z
N MET A 1 -19.81 7.70 -12.81
CA MET A 1 -19.41 6.94 -11.56
C MET A 1 -20.50 5.93 -11.26
N ILE A 2 -20.17 4.78 -10.67
CA ILE A 2 -21.20 3.84 -10.19
C ILE A 2 -22.10 4.58 -9.20
N SER A 3 -23.43 4.48 -9.34
CA SER A 3 -24.35 5.19 -8.47
C SER A 3 -24.20 4.75 -7.02
N LYS A 4 -24.46 5.66 -6.06
CA LYS A 4 -24.43 5.33 -4.65
C LYS A 4 -25.43 4.20 -4.35
N ALA A 5 -26.59 4.20 -4.98
CA ALA A 5 -27.62 3.17 -4.83
C ALA A 5 -27.10 1.77 -5.28
N THR A 6 -26.40 1.68 -6.42
CA THR A 6 -25.74 0.44 -6.85
C THR A 6 -24.68 -0.02 -5.87
N ILE A 7 -23.84 0.90 -5.39
CA ILE A 7 -22.80 0.60 -4.40
C ILE A 7 -23.45 0.04 -3.13
N ASP A 8 -24.46 0.69 -2.59
CA ASP A 8 -25.18 0.27 -1.39
C ASP A 8 -25.82 -1.12 -1.61
N THR A 9 -26.47 -1.36 -2.76
CA THR A 9 -27.06 -2.66 -3.09
C THR A 9 -26.02 -3.78 -3.20
N VAL A 10 -24.86 -3.50 -3.78
CA VAL A 10 -23.74 -4.48 -3.85
C VAL A 10 -23.27 -4.84 -2.44
N PHE A 11 -23.14 -3.87 -1.55
CA PHE A 11 -22.71 -4.10 -0.19
C PHE A 11 -23.74 -4.88 0.64
N GLU A 12 -25.03 -4.54 0.53
CA GLU A 12 -26.10 -5.26 1.22
C GLU A 12 -26.23 -6.72 0.76
N THR A 13 -25.87 -6.99 -0.49
CA THR A 13 -26.00 -8.33 -1.08
C THR A 13 -24.73 -9.16 -0.91
N ALA A 14 -23.54 -8.55 -0.95
CA ALA A 14 -22.27 -9.25 -0.95
C ALA A 14 -21.89 -9.74 0.46
N ARG A 15 -22.03 -11.04 0.68
CA ARG A 15 -21.62 -11.70 1.93
C ARG A 15 -20.14 -11.97 1.94
N VAL A 16 -19.45 -11.49 2.98
CA VAL A 16 -17.99 -11.58 3.08
C VAL A 16 -17.48 -13.02 3.02
N GLU A 17 -18.17 -13.95 3.65
CA GLU A 17 -17.82 -15.38 3.64
C GLU A 17 -18.01 -16.04 2.27
N GLU A 18 -18.99 -15.60 1.49
CA GLU A 18 -19.24 -16.12 0.14
C GLU A 18 -18.23 -15.56 -0.87
N VAL A 19 -17.89 -14.28 -0.75
CA VAL A 19 -16.91 -13.63 -1.63
C VAL A 19 -15.51 -14.21 -1.38
N ILE A 20 -15.11 -14.32 -0.13
CA ILE A 20 -13.80 -14.86 0.24
C ILE A 20 -13.73 -16.36 0.02
N GLY A 21 -14.84 -17.08 0.21
CA GLY A 21 -14.93 -18.53 -0.03
C GLY A 21 -14.62 -18.95 -1.48
N ASP A 22 -14.73 -18.05 -2.46
CA ASP A 22 -14.32 -18.33 -3.85
C ASP A 22 -12.78 -18.45 -3.98
N PHE A 23 -12.03 -17.86 -3.06
CA PHE A 23 -10.56 -17.75 -3.14
C PHE A 23 -9.85 -18.50 -2.03
N VAL A 24 -10.48 -18.62 -0.85
CA VAL A 24 -9.89 -19.19 0.35
C VAL A 24 -10.75 -20.34 0.87
N ASN A 25 -10.12 -21.48 1.17
CA ASN A 25 -10.83 -22.61 1.77
C ASN A 25 -11.15 -22.31 3.24
N LEU A 26 -12.37 -21.86 3.50
CA LEU A 26 -12.86 -21.47 4.81
C LEU A 26 -13.49 -22.64 5.57
N LYS A 27 -13.11 -22.81 6.85
CA LYS A 27 -13.72 -23.77 7.78
C LYS A 27 -14.45 -23.02 8.88
N ARG A 28 -15.65 -23.48 9.24
CA ARG A 28 -16.45 -22.87 10.30
C ARG A 28 -15.76 -23.00 11.67
N ALA A 29 -15.72 -21.89 12.41
CA ALA A 29 -15.13 -21.81 13.75
C ALA A 29 -16.08 -20.98 14.64
N GLY A 30 -17.06 -21.62 15.26
CA GLY A 30 -18.14 -20.96 16.00
C GLY A 30 -19.06 -20.14 15.07
N SER A 31 -19.22 -18.85 15.34
CA SER A 31 -19.96 -17.89 14.51
C SER A 31 -19.15 -17.39 13.31
N ASN A 32 -17.86 -17.62 13.29
CA ASN A 32 -16.93 -17.13 12.29
C ASN A 32 -16.40 -18.26 11.39
N PHE A 33 -15.58 -17.89 10.40
CA PHE A 33 -14.83 -18.82 9.57
C PHE A 33 -13.34 -18.59 9.72
N LYS A 34 -12.55 -19.65 9.61
CA LYS A 34 -11.09 -19.62 9.60
C LYS A 34 -10.53 -20.31 8.36
N GLY A 35 -9.42 -19.80 7.84
CA GLY A 35 -8.67 -20.39 6.74
C GLY A 35 -7.17 -20.13 6.87
N LEU A 36 -6.39 -20.70 5.96
CA LEU A 36 -4.99 -20.32 5.80
C LEU A 36 -4.94 -18.95 5.12
N SER A 37 -3.94 -18.15 5.48
CA SER A 37 -3.74 -16.84 4.86
C SER A 37 -3.52 -16.96 3.35
N PRO A 38 -4.27 -16.19 2.53
CA PRO A 38 -3.96 -16.07 1.11
C PRO A 38 -2.83 -15.07 0.83
N PHE A 39 -2.30 -14.39 1.87
CA PHE A 39 -1.31 -13.33 1.77
C PHE A 39 0.07 -13.74 2.28
N SER A 40 0.17 -14.85 3.02
CA SER A 40 1.43 -15.37 3.57
C SER A 40 1.42 -16.90 3.60
N GLU A 41 2.62 -17.53 3.59
CA GLU A 41 2.72 -18.97 3.80
C GLU A 41 2.65 -19.30 5.27
N GLU A 42 1.67 -20.12 5.65
CA GLU A 42 1.49 -20.54 7.03
C GLU A 42 1.01 -21.99 7.14
N ARG A 43 1.28 -22.62 8.27
CA ARG A 43 0.85 -24.01 8.57
C ARG A 43 -0.39 -24.08 9.46
N SER A 44 -0.70 -22.99 10.17
CA SER A 44 -1.84 -22.88 11.09
C SER A 44 -2.77 -21.76 10.62
N PRO A 45 -4.10 -21.98 10.57
CA PRO A 45 -5.04 -20.96 10.10
C PRO A 45 -5.01 -19.69 10.94
N SER A 46 -4.60 -18.57 10.34
CA SER A 46 -4.61 -17.22 10.94
C SER A 46 -5.60 -16.26 10.25
N PHE A 47 -6.15 -16.66 9.12
CA PHE A 47 -7.13 -15.87 8.39
C PHE A 47 -8.53 -16.09 8.96
N MET A 48 -9.18 -15.02 9.42
CA MET A 48 -10.50 -15.08 10.04
C MET A 48 -11.51 -14.22 9.29
N VAL A 49 -12.73 -14.74 9.14
CA VAL A 49 -13.86 -14.05 8.52
C VAL A 49 -15.02 -14.02 9.50
N SER A 50 -15.58 -12.86 9.75
CA SER A 50 -16.74 -12.65 10.62
C SER A 50 -17.96 -12.23 9.80
N PRO A 51 -18.89 -13.17 9.49
CA PRO A 51 -20.11 -12.84 8.76
C PRO A 51 -20.98 -11.81 9.47
N ALA A 52 -21.09 -11.93 10.80
CA ALA A 52 -21.91 -11.03 11.62
C ALA A 52 -21.45 -9.57 11.58
N LYS A 53 -20.17 -9.33 11.33
CA LYS A 53 -19.57 -7.99 11.21
C LYS A 53 -19.30 -7.58 9.77
N GLY A 54 -19.48 -8.48 8.79
CA GLY A 54 -19.18 -8.23 7.38
C GLY A 54 -17.69 -8.02 7.06
N ILE A 55 -16.77 -8.50 7.90
CA ILE A 55 -15.33 -8.23 7.81
C ILE A 55 -14.47 -9.50 7.87
N TRP A 56 -13.25 -9.35 7.40
CA TRP A 56 -12.18 -10.35 7.52
C TRP A 56 -10.92 -9.74 8.12
N LYS A 57 -10.09 -10.59 8.70
CA LYS A 57 -8.77 -10.24 9.23
C LYS A 57 -7.78 -11.39 9.00
N ASP A 58 -6.63 -11.04 8.48
CA ASP A 58 -5.47 -11.92 8.42
C ASP A 58 -4.45 -11.52 9.48
N PHE A 59 -4.35 -12.34 10.51
CA PHE A 59 -3.46 -12.07 11.65
C PHE A 59 -1.98 -12.30 11.32
N SER A 60 -1.65 -13.00 10.24
CA SER A 60 -0.27 -13.22 9.81
C SER A 60 0.31 -12.03 9.08
N SER A 61 -0.45 -11.40 8.19
CA SER A 61 -0.03 -10.23 7.42
C SER A 61 -0.48 -8.90 8.00
N GLY A 62 -1.35 -8.90 9.02
CA GLY A 62 -1.95 -7.70 9.59
C GLY A 62 -3.06 -7.08 8.72
N LYS A 63 -3.39 -7.62 7.54
CA LYS A 63 -4.41 -7.10 6.63
C LYS A 63 -5.82 -7.40 7.08
N GLY A 64 -6.77 -6.52 6.78
CA GLY A 64 -8.19 -6.71 7.10
C GLY A 64 -9.10 -5.73 6.37
N GLY A 65 -10.42 -5.96 6.43
CA GLY A 65 -11.40 -5.12 5.78
C GLY A 65 -12.73 -5.82 5.50
N ASN A 66 -13.50 -5.29 4.56
CA ASN A 66 -14.74 -5.86 4.05
C ASN A 66 -14.51 -6.68 2.76
N SER A 67 -15.59 -7.16 2.11
CA SER A 67 -15.51 -7.94 0.87
C SER A 67 -14.77 -7.20 -0.26
N ILE A 68 -14.97 -5.89 -0.39
CA ILE A 68 -14.32 -5.07 -1.41
C ILE A 68 -12.84 -4.90 -1.10
N ALA A 69 -12.50 -4.61 0.15
CA ALA A 69 -11.11 -4.52 0.59
C ALA A 69 -10.37 -5.85 0.34
N PHE A 70 -11.05 -7.00 0.51
CA PHE A 70 -10.48 -8.30 0.16
C PHE A 70 -10.14 -8.41 -1.33
N LEU A 71 -11.07 -8.06 -2.21
CA LEU A 71 -10.83 -8.09 -3.66
C LEU A 71 -9.74 -7.10 -4.08
N MET A 72 -9.69 -5.94 -3.48
CA MET A 72 -8.62 -4.96 -3.72
C MET A 72 -7.26 -5.50 -3.26
N GLU A 73 -7.20 -6.17 -2.11
CA GLU A 73 -5.95 -6.73 -1.57
C GLU A 73 -5.53 -8.04 -2.23
N HIS A 74 -6.47 -8.94 -2.52
CA HIS A 74 -6.17 -10.26 -3.09
C HIS A 74 -6.01 -10.22 -4.60
N GLU A 75 -7.01 -9.66 -5.31
CA GLU A 75 -7.04 -9.58 -6.77
C GLU A 75 -6.37 -8.31 -7.33
N LYS A 76 -6.04 -7.37 -6.44
CA LYS A 76 -5.48 -6.05 -6.80
C LYS A 76 -6.40 -5.23 -7.68
N PHE A 77 -7.69 -5.42 -7.52
CA PHE A 77 -8.69 -4.60 -8.18
C PHE A 77 -8.65 -3.17 -7.66
N THR A 78 -9.00 -2.22 -8.50
CA THR A 78 -9.41 -0.89 -8.06
C THR A 78 -10.79 -0.97 -7.43
N TYR A 79 -11.17 0.02 -6.62
CA TYR A 79 -12.50 0.06 -5.99
C TYR A 79 -13.66 -0.10 -7.00
N PRO A 80 -13.71 0.63 -8.14
CA PRO A 80 -14.76 0.41 -9.14
C PRO A 80 -14.73 -0.99 -9.78
N GLU A 81 -13.55 -1.60 -9.97
CA GLU A 81 -13.44 -2.96 -10.51
C GLU A 81 -13.99 -3.99 -9.52
N ALA A 82 -13.70 -3.81 -8.22
CA ALA A 82 -14.24 -4.68 -7.17
C ALA A 82 -15.78 -4.59 -7.10
N ILE A 83 -16.34 -3.38 -7.18
CA ILE A 83 -17.81 -3.19 -7.23
C ILE A 83 -18.40 -3.86 -8.47
N ARG A 84 -17.82 -3.68 -9.65
CA ARG A 84 -18.31 -4.33 -10.88
C ARG A 84 -18.22 -5.86 -10.82
N TYR A 85 -17.15 -6.39 -10.23
CA TYR A 85 -17.01 -7.83 -10.01
C TYR A 85 -18.13 -8.38 -9.13
N LEU A 86 -18.40 -7.72 -7.99
CA LEU A 86 -19.47 -8.14 -7.08
C LEU A 86 -20.85 -7.96 -7.70
N ALA A 87 -21.11 -6.85 -8.38
CA ALA A 87 -22.36 -6.64 -9.09
C ALA A 87 -22.62 -7.75 -10.12
N LYS A 88 -21.60 -8.17 -10.87
CA LYS A 88 -21.69 -9.29 -11.80
C LYS A 88 -21.92 -10.61 -11.08
N LYS A 89 -21.22 -10.89 -9.97
CA LYS A 89 -21.38 -12.12 -9.18
C LYS A 89 -22.82 -12.27 -8.65
N TYR A 90 -23.41 -11.20 -8.16
CA TYR A 90 -24.73 -11.19 -7.55
C TYR A 90 -25.85 -10.76 -8.51
N ASN A 91 -25.53 -10.59 -9.80
CA ASN A 91 -26.49 -10.24 -10.84
C ASN A 91 -27.21 -8.90 -10.58
N ILE A 92 -26.49 -7.92 -10.02
CA ILE A 92 -26.96 -6.57 -9.72
C ILE A 92 -26.71 -5.68 -10.95
N GLU A 93 -27.75 -5.00 -11.41
CA GLU A 93 -27.63 -4.03 -12.48
C GLU A 93 -26.91 -2.77 -11.99
N ILE A 94 -25.88 -2.34 -12.75
CA ILE A 94 -25.07 -1.18 -12.36
C ILE A 94 -25.74 0.07 -12.90
N GLU A 95 -26.33 0.87 -12.02
CA GLU A 95 -26.75 2.23 -12.34
C GLU A 95 -25.56 3.18 -12.21
N GLU A 96 -25.25 3.94 -13.26
CA GLU A 96 -24.23 4.96 -13.21
C GLU A 96 -24.89 6.34 -13.00
N THR A 97 -24.42 7.09 -11.97
CA THR A 97 -24.86 8.48 -11.77
C THR A 97 -24.48 9.35 -12.93
N GLU A 98 -25.33 10.32 -13.24
CA GLU A 98 -25.12 11.28 -14.32
C GLU A 98 -23.74 11.93 -14.20
N GLN A 99 -22.80 11.40 -15.00
CA GLN A 99 -21.57 12.09 -15.36
C GLN A 99 -21.95 13.20 -16.35
N THR A 100 -21.16 14.25 -16.39
CA THR A 100 -21.29 15.19 -17.50
C THR A 100 -21.19 14.43 -18.82
N ASP A 101 -21.88 14.90 -19.85
CA ASP A 101 -21.87 14.21 -21.17
C ASP A 101 -20.44 13.99 -21.70
N GLU A 102 -19.50 14.88 -21.35
CA GLU A 102 -18.05 14.74 -21.65
C GLU A 102 -17.39 13.59 -20.84
N GLU A 103 -17.71 13.41 -19.56
CA GLU A 103 -17.15 12.32 -18.74
C GLU A 103 -17.69 10.97 -19.16
N LYS A 104 -18.97 10.88 -19.54
CA LYS A 104 -19.56 9.66 -20.13
C LYS A 104 -18.88 9.30 -21.44
N ALA A 105 -18.75 10.28 -22.35
CA ALA A 105 -18.08 10.08 -23.63
C ALA A 105 -16.63 9.59 -23.45
N ASN A 106 -15.87 10.17 -22.52
CA ASN A 106 -14.50 9.73 -22.22
C ASN A 106 -14.44 8.32 -21.61
N THR A 107 -15.41 7.96 -20.78
CA THR A 107 -15.48 6.60 -20.19
C THR A 107 -15.82 5.56 -21.27
N ASP A 108 -16.77 5.87 -22.15
CA ASP A 108 -17.17 5.00 -23.28
C ASP A 108 -16.03 4.84 -24.30
N ILE A 109 -15.27 5.90 -24.56
CA ILE A 109 -14.07 5.87 -25.42
C ILE A 109 -13.02 4.92 -24.81
N ARG A 110 -12.69 5.08 -23.55
CA ARG A 110 -11.71 4.20 -22.87
C ARG A 110 -12.17 2.75 -22.85
N GLU A 111 -13.44 2.47 -22.56
CA GLU A 111 -13.98 1.12 -22.56
C GLU A 111 -13.93 0.51 -23.97
N SER A 112 -14.26 1.28 -25.01
CA SER A 112 -14.10 0.86 -26.40
C SER A 112 -12.66 0.54 -26.78
N MET A 113 -11.67 1.31 -26.27
CA MET A 113 -10.25 1.01 -26.47
C MET A 113 -9.82 -0.30 -25.76
N TYR A 114 -10.35 -0.57 -24.56
CA TYR A 114 -10.11 -1.86 -23.90
C TYR A 114 -10.68 -3.04 -24.69
N LEU A 115 -11.90 -2.91 -25.19
CA LEU A 115 -12.54 -3.97 -25.99
C LEU A 115 -11.73 -4.26 -27.26
N VAL A 116 -11.24 -3.22 -27.94
CA VAL A 116 -10.35 -3.37 -29.10
C VAL A 116 -9.06 -4.07 -28.74
N SER A 117 -8.44 -3.73 -27.60
CA SER A 117 -7.19 -4.36 -27.14
C SER A 117 -7.39 -5.81 -26.76
N GLU A 118 -8.51 -6.18 -26.10
CA GLU A 118 -8.86 -7.57 -25.80
C GLU A 118 -9.12 -8.39 -27.07
N PHE A 119 -9.81 -7.80 -28.04
CA PHE A 119 -9.99 -8.42 -29.36
C PHE A 119 -8.65 -8.66 -30.06
N ALA A 120 -7.76 -7.64 -30.06
CA ALA A 120 -6.42 -7.75 -30.65
C ALA A 120 -5.59 -8.89 -30.03
N LYS A 121 -5.61 -9.02 -28.68
CA LYS A 121 -4.97 -10.14 -27.98
C LYS A 121 -5.48 -11.50 -28.51
N THR A 122 -6.80 -11.64 -28.57
CA THR A 122 -7.44 -12.87 -29.05
C THR A 122 -7.09 -13.15 -30.50
N TYR A 123 -7.13 -12.14 -31.34
CA TYR A 123 -6.79 -12.23 -32.76
C TYR A 123 -5.35 -12.70 -32.95
N PHE A 124 -4.37 -12.03 -32.35
CA PHE A 124 -2.95 -12.37 -32.49
C PHE A 124 -2.64 -13.76 -31.92
N HIS A 125 -3.24 -14.11 -30.78
CA HIS A 125 -3.05 -15.45 -30.21
C HIS A 125 -3.66 -16.55 -31.09
N THR A 126 -4.86 -16.34 -31.61
CA THR A 126 -5.52 -17.27 -32.53
C THR A 126 -4.76 -17.38 -33.84
N THR A 127 -4.24 -16.27 -34.36
CA THR A 127 -3.40 -16.26 -35.58
C THR A 127 -2.12 -17.06 -35.36
N LEU A 128 -1.46 -16.91 -34.22
CA LEU A 128 -0.26 -17.70 -33.86
C LEU A 128 -0.54 -19.21 -33.89
N LEU A 129 -1.66 -19.63 -33.32
CA LEU A 129 -1.93 -21.06 -33.11
C LEU A 129 -2.62 -21.73 -34.32
N ASN A 130 -3.38 -21.00 -35.13
CA ASN A 130 -4.28 -21.58 -36.12
C ASN A 130 -3.89 -21.26 -37.57
N SER A 131 -3.22 -20.13 -37.86
CA SER A 131 -2.81 -19.82 -39.22
C SER A 131 -1.52 -20.55 -39.62
N GLU A 132 -1.36 -20.84 -40.91
CA GLU A 132 -0.15 -21.47 -41.43
C GLU A 132 1.08 -20.57 -41.23
N GLU A 133 0.97 -19.28 -41.52
CA GLU A 133 2.00 -18.27 -41.31
C GLU A 133 2.38 -18.16 -39.81
N GLY A 134 1.37 -18.06 -38.96
CA GLY A 134 1.57 -17.99 -37.51
C GLY A 134 2.31 -19.19 -36.94
N LYS A 135 1.97 -20.41 -37.41
CA LYS A 135 2.66 -21.66 -37.02
C LYS A 135 4.10 -21.70 -37.55
N ALA A 136 4.27 -21.41 -38.81
CA ALA A 136 5.58 -21.51 -39.47
C ALA A 136 6.59 -20.49 -38.95
N ILE A 137 6.15 -19.28 -38.59
CA ILE A 137 7.01 -18.16 -38.19
C ILE A 137 6.95 -17.92 -36.69
N GLY A 138 5.78 -17.48 -36.19
CA GLY A 138 5.65 -17.01 -34.80
C GLY A 138 5.75 -18.13 -33.78
N TYR A 139 5.03 -19.24 -34.00
CA TYR A 139 5.05 -20.38 -33.08
C TYR A 139 6.42 -21.08 -33.10
N SER A 140 7.04 -21.27 -34.28
CA SER A 140 8.39 -21.84 -34.40
C SER A 140 9.41 -20.99 -33.63
N TYR A 141 9.34 -19.66 -33.74
CA TYR A 141 10.19 -18.76 -32.97
C TYR A 141 10.07 -18.98 -31.45
N PHE A 142 8.84 -19.09 -30.92
CA PHE A 142 8.66 -19.34 -29.49
C PHE A 142 9.17 -20.74 -29.08
N LYS A 143 8.98 -21.73 -29.94
CA LYS A 143 9.52 -23.09 -29.71
C LYS A 143 11.02 -23.15 -29.72
N GLU A 144 11.69 -22.47 -30.65
CA GLU A 144 13.15 -22.34 -30.70
C GLU A 144 13.73 -21.66 -29.45
N ARG A 145 12.96 -20.69 -28.92
CA ARG A 145 13.29 -20.09 -27.63
C ARG A 145 13.08 -21.03 -26.43
N GLY A 146 12.40 -22.16 -26.62
CA GLY A 146 12.14 -23.14 -25.57
C GLY A 146 10.84 -22.95 -24.83
N PHE A 147 9.94 -22.05 -25.28
CA PHE A 147 8.68 -21.82 -24.60
C PHE A 147 7.70 -22.99 -24.79
N THR A 148 7.06 -23.41 -23.69
CA THR A 148 6.04 -24.46 -23.68
C THR A 148 4.71 -23.92 -24.20
N ASN A 149 3.79 -24.83 -24.57
CA ASN A 149 2.43 -24.43 -24.99
C ASN A 149 1.68 -23.77 -23.84
N GLU A 150 1.87 -24.25 -22.63
CA GLU A 150 1.29 -23.69 -21.42
C GLU A 150 1.76 -22.24 -21.22
N THR A 151 3.04 -21.99 -21.35
CA THR A 151 3.63 -20.63 -21.24
C THR A 151 3.09 -19.70 -22.33
N ILE A 152 3.03 -20.18 -23.60
CA ILE A 152 2.46 -19.41 -24.72
C ILE A 152 1.01 -19.01 -24.44
N THR A 153 0.22 -19.90 -23.86
CA THR A 153 -1.19 -19.66 -23.50
C THR A 153 -1.29 -18.76 -22.27
N LYS A 154 -0.50 -19.00 -21.21
CA LYS A 154 -0.49 -18.22 -19.96
C LYS A 154 -0.21 -16.73 -20.22
N PHE A 155 0.73 -16.43 -21.13
CA PHE A 155 1.06 -15.05 -21.52
C PHE A 155 0.27 -14.56 -22.75
N SER A 156 -0.61 -15.38 -23.31
CA SER A 156 -1.39 -15.07 -24.53
C SER A 156 -0.50 -14.54 -25.66
N LEU A 157 0.66 -15.17 -25.85
CA LEU A 157 1.60 -14.76 -26.89
C LEU A 157 0.94 -14.89 -28.27
N GLY A 158 1.28 -13.98 -29.18
CA GLY A 158 0.60 -13.86 -30.45
C GLY A 158 1.54 -13.67 -31.65
N TYR A 159 0.94 -13.62 -32.83
CA TYR A 159 1.61 -13.28 -34.08
C TYR A 159 0.73 -12.35 -34.90
N SER A 160 1.32 -11.25 -35.39
CA SER A 160 0.68 -10.35 -36.34
C SER A 160 1.20 -10.68 -37.76
N PRO A 161 0.34 -11.03 -38.71
CA PRO A 161 0.75 -11.39 -40.07
C PRO A 161 1.55 -10.29 -40.78
N GLU A 162 2.32 -10.69 -41.80
CA GLU A 162 3.09 -9.75 -42.65
C GLU A 162 2.19 -8.89 -43.54
N ALA A 163 0.95 -9.32 -43.76
CA ALA A 163 -0.02 -8.59 -44.57
C ALA A 163 -0.25 -7.16 -44.06
N TRP A 164 -0.51 -6.23 -45.01
CA TRP A 164 -0.54 -4.80 -44.75
C TRP A 164 -1.55 -4.36 -43.71
N ASP A 165 -2.77 -4.93 -43.75
CA ASP A 165 -3.95 -4.51 -43.01
C ASP A 165 -4.83 -5.69 -42.57
N ALA A 166 -4.24 -6.87 -42.29
CA ALA A 166 -4.95 -8.08 -41.93
C ALA A 166 -5.77 -7.91 -40.63
N PHE A 167 -5.16 -7.40 -39.57
CA PHE A 167 -5.83 -7.13 -38.30
C PHE A 167 -6.90 -6.04 -38.48
N THR A 168 -6.53 -4.91 -39.10
CA THR A 168 -7.45 -3.78 -39.31
C THR A 168 -8.72 -4.20 -40.06
N LYS A 169 -8.61 -5.00 -41.12
CA LYS A 169 -9.75 -5.52 -41.87
C LYS A 169 -10.64 -6.42 -41.02
N GLU A 170 -10.05 -7.34 -40.28
CA GLU A 170 -10.80 -8.27 -39.43
C GLU A 170 -11.54 -7.49 -38.31
N ALA A 171 -10.89 -6.51 -37.68
CA ALA A 171 -11.49 -5.68 -36.65
C ALA A 171 -12.68 -4.87 -37.19
N LEU A 172 -12.51 -4.20 -38.33
CA LEU A 172 -13.60 -3.46 -38.98
C LEU A 172 -14.75 -4.39 -39.41
N GLY A 173 -14.43 -5.58 -39.92
CA GLY A 173 -15.41 -6.59 -40.27
C GLY A 173 -16.25 -7.11 -39.10
N LYS A 174 -15.71 -7.02 -37.88
CA LYS A 174 -16.40 -7.34 -36.62
C LYS A 174 -17.10 -6.14 -35.97
N GLY A 175 -17.10 -4.99 -36.63
CA GLY A 175 -17.82 -3.81 -36.18
C GLY A 175 -17.03 -2.87 -35.24
N TYR A 176 -15.73 -3.11 -35.02
CA TYR A 176 -14.91 -2.17 -34.28
C TYR A 176 -14.66 -0.92 -35.14
N LYS A 177 -14.68 0.26 -34.50
CA LYS A 177 -14.49 1.52 -35.21
C LYS A 177 -13.01 1.81 -35.42
N LEU A 178 -12.67 2.38 -36.58
CA LEU A 178 -11.30 2.74 -36.96
C LEU A 178 -10.66 3.70 -35.95
N GLU A 179 -11.42 4.67 -35.45
CA GLU A 179 -10.94 5.66 -34.46
C GLU A 179 -10.32 5.00 -33.21
N PHE A 180 -10.87 3.90 -32.71
CA PHE A 180 -10.33 3.17 -31.56
C PHE A 180 -9.13 2.29 -31.91
N LEU A 181 -9.06 1.78 -33.13
CA LEU A 181 -7.89 1.08 -33.64
C LEU A 181 -6.68 2.02 -33.78
N GLU A 182 -6.93 3.24 -34.20
CA GLU A 182 -5.92 4.31 -34.29
C GLU A 182 -5.52 4.83 -32.90
N SER A 183 -6.49 5.12 -32.02
CA SER A 183 -6.24 5.61 -30.65
C SER A 183 -5.45 4.63 -29.79
N THR A 184 -5.64 3.30 -29.96
CA THR A 184 -4.84 2.27 -29.33
C THR A 184 -3.49 2.04 -30.01
N GLY A 185 -3.27 2.64 -31.17
CA GLY A 185 -2.07 2.49 -31.97
C GLY A 185 -1.88 1.11 -32.57
N LEU A 186 -2.95 0.33 -32.71
CA LEU A 186 -2.94 -0.97 -33.41
C LEU A 186 -2.91 -0.77 -34.91
N THR A 187 -3.58 0.29 -35.38
CA THR A 187 -3.61 0.71 -36.77
C THR A 187 -2.97 2.09 -36.91
N ILE A 188 -2.16 2.28 -37.95
CA ILE A 188 -1.57 3.59 -38.28
C ILE A 188 -2.39 4.21 -39.39
N PRO A 189 -2.94 5.44 -39.17
CA PRO A 189 -3.68 6.17 -40.20
C PRO A 189 -2.77 6.55 -41.38
N ARG A 190 -3.30 6.42 -42.60
CA ARG A 190 -2.68 6.90 -43.83
C ARG A 190 -3.78 7.30 -44.79
N ASP A 191 -3.60 8.39 -45.52
CA ASP A 191 -4.64 9.05 -46.35
C ASP A 191 -5.35 8.08 -47.29
N ASP A 192 -4.62 7.16 -47.93
CA ASP A 192 -5.20 6.23 -48.91
C ASP A 192 -5.56 4.85 -48.32
N ARG A 193 -4.88 4.40 -47.25
CA ARG A 193 -5.06 3.05 -46.72
C ARG A 193 -4.39 2.88 -45.35
N PRO A 194 -5.15 2.73 -44.28
CA PRO A 194 -4.59 2.41 -42.95
C PRO A 194 -3.87 1.08 -42.95
N PHE A 195 -2.87 0.92 -42.09
CA PHE A 195 -2.09 -0.32 -42.00
C PHE A 195 -1.80 -0.76 -40.58
N ASP A 196 -1.53 -2.06 -40.42
CA ASP A 196 -1.27 -2.70 -39.12
C ASP A 196 0.13 -2.28 -38.61
N ARG A 197 0.15 -1.70 -37.40
CA ARG A 197 1.40 -1.23 -36.76
C ARG A 197 2.39 -2.37 -36.52
N PHE A 198 1.91 -3.55 -36.17
CA PHE A 198 2.71 -4.68 -35.71
C PHE A 198 2.91 -5.77 -36.76
N LYS A 199 2.68 -5.48 -38.02
CA LYS A 199 2.79 -6.48 -39.10
C LYS A 199 4.14 -7.22 -39.05
N GLY A 200 4.13 -8.55 -39.26
CA GLY A 200 5.30 -9.42 -39.27
C GLY A 200 6.01 -9.57 -37.94
N ARG A 201 5.31 -9.37 -36.81
CA ARG A 201 5.89 -9.41 -35.47
C ARG A 201 5.25 -10.47 -34.58
N VAL A 202 6.07 -11.05 -33.70
CA VAL A 202 5.53 -11.79 -32.55
C VAL A 202 5.08 -10.80 -31.49
N MET A 203 3.96 -11.10 -30.83
CA MET A 203 3.21 -10.17 -29.99
C MET A 203 3.23 -10.57 -28.52
N PHE A 204 3.44 -9.58 -27.66
CA PHE A 204 3.47 -9.69 -26.20
C PHE A 204 2.39 -8.75 -25.63
N PRO A 205 1.21 -9.25 -25.20
CA PRO A 205 0.19 -8.42 -24.59
C PRO A 205 0.67 -7.83 -23.26
N ILE A 206 0.50 -6.53 -23.07
CA ILE A 206 0.84 -5.82 -21.85
C ILE A 206 -0.45 -5.62 -21.07
N GLN A 207 -0.52 -6.16 -19.85
CA GLN A 207 -1.72 -6.18 -19.04
C GLN A 207 -1.60 -5.30 -17.80
N SER A 208 -2.73 -4.74 -17.35
CA SER A 208 -2.85 -4.09 -16.04
C SER A 208 -2.75 -5.12 -14.91
N MET A 209 -2.70 -4.64 -13.64
CA MET A 209 -2.78 -5.52 -12.48
C MET A 209 -4.09 -6.33 -12.41
N SER A 210 -5.19 -5.81 -12.98
CA SER A 210 -6.48 -6.50 -13.08
C SER A 210 -6.58 -7.46 -14.29
N GLY A 211 -5.56 -7.50 -15.16
CA GLY A 211 -5.49 -8.40 -16.31
C GLY A 211 -6.08 -7.83 -17.61
N ARG A 212 -6.56 -6.57 -17.61
CA ARG A 212 -7.04 -5.90 -18.84
C ARG A 212 -5.87 -5.58 -19.75
N VAL A 213 -6.01 -5.80 -21.05
CA VAL A 213 -4.97 -5.49 -22.02
C VAL A 213 -4.90 -3.98 -22.25
N LEU A 214 -3.73 -3.42 -22.00
CA LEU A 214 -3.44 -2.00 -22.14
C LEU A 214 -2.82 -1.67 -23.51
N GLY A 215 -1.94 -2.56 -23.97
CA GLY A 215 -1.18 -2.41 -25.21
C GLY A 215 -0.36 -3.64 -25.52
N PHE A 216 0.57 -3.52 -26.42
CA PHE A 216 1.37 -4.61 -26.93
C PHE A 216 2.84 -4.24 -27.09
N GLY A 217 3.72 -5.20 -26.88
CA GLY A 217 5.06 -5.23 -27.42
C GLY A 217 5.11 -6.13 -28.66
N GLY A 218 5.80 -5.72 -29.70
CA GLY A 218 5.97 -6.52 -30.91
C GLY A 218 7.45 -6.67 -31.30
N ARG A 219 7.98 -7.89 -31.41
CA ARG A 219 9.34 -8.17 -31.82
C ARG A 219 9.37 -8.59 -33.29
N ILE A 220 10.19 -7.91 -34.11
CA ILE A 220 10.45 -8.30 -35.49
C ILE A 220 11.38 -9.53 -35.52
N LEU A 221 11.11 -10.44 -36.46
CA LEU A 221 11.93 -11.67 -36.64
C LEU A 221 12.89 -11.57 -37.80
N THR A 222 12.76 -10.55 -38.66
CA THR A 222 13.67 -10.31 -39.78
C THR A 222 14.93 -9.57 -39.34
N ASN A 223 16.05 -9.76 -40.08
CA ASN A 223 17.32 -9.05 -39.83
C ASN A 223 17.38 -7.65 -40.46
N ASP A 224 16.24 -6.96 -40.59
CA ASP A 224 16.23 -5.60 -41.13
C ASP A 224 16.83 -4.62 -40.10
N LYS A 225 18.07 -4.16 -40.38
CA LYS A 225 18.78 -3.18 -39.51
C LYS A 225 18.12 -1.82 -39.41
N LYS A 226 17.15 -1.51 -40.30
CA LYS A 226 16.41 -0.24 -40.29
C LYS A 226 15.18 -0.29 -39.40
N ALA A 227 14.65 -1.47 -39.08
CA ALA A 227 13.48 -1.63 -38.23
C ALA A 227 13.87 -1.85 -36.77
N ALA A 228 13.19 -1.20 -35.84
CA ALA A 228 13.38 -1.42 -34.41
C ALA A 228 13.08 -2.89 -34.05
N LYS A 229 14.03 -3.55 -33.38
CA LYS A 229 13.91 -4.96 -32.94
C LYS A 229 12.65 -5.18 -32.10
N TYR A 230 12.36 -4.26 -31.15
CA TYR A 230 11.13 -4.21 -30.38
C TYR A 230 10.38 -2.92 -30.67
N LEU A 231 9.07 -3.01 -30.80
CA LEU A 231 8.14 -1.90 -31.00
C LEU A 231 7.02 -2.05 -29.98
N ASN A 232 6.77 -1.01 -29.20
CA ASN A 232 5.66 -0.97 -28.25
C ASN A 232 4.50 -0.14 -28.80
N SER A 233 3.28 -0.35 -28.22
CA SER A 233 2.16 0.55 -28.41
C SER A 233 2.57 2.00 -28.09
N PRO A 234 2.04 2.99 -28.79
CA PRO A 234 2.22 4.40 -28.44
C PRO A 234 1.48 4.73 -27.14
N GLU A 235 1.78 5.88 -26.54
CA GLU A 235 0.99 6.42 -25.43
C GLU A 235 -0.47 6.59 -25.85
N SER A 236 -1.40 6.26 -24.94
CA SER A 236 -2.84 6.40 -25.19
C SER A 236 -3.57 6.57 -23.85
N ASP A 237 -4.88 6.82 -23.88
CA ASP A 237 -5.69 6.98 -22.66
C ASP A 237 -5.74 5.72 -21.77
N ILE A 238 -5.41 4.56 -22.32
CA ILE A 238 -5.34 3.28 -21.57
C ILE A 238 -3.94 2.72 -21.38
N TYR A 239 -2.93 3.23 -22.11
CA TYR A 239 -1.56 2.74 -22.06
C TYR A 239 -0.55 3.86 -21.85
N HIS A 240 0.10 3.86 -20.69
CA HIS A 240 1.21 4.73 -20.36
C HIS A 240 2.43 3.89 -20.04
N LYS A 241 3.45 3.95 -20.88
CA LYS A 241 4.69 3.18 -20.71
C LYS A 241 5.32 3.34 -19.34
N SER A 242 5.27 4.55 -18.81
CA SER A 242 5.82 4.89 -17.50
C SER A 242 5.03 4.32 -16.31
N LYS A 243 3.82 3.79 -16.54
CA LYS A 243 2.89 3.32 -15.50
C LYS A 243 2.56 1.83 -15.61
N VAL A 244 3.26 1.08 -16.43
CA VAL A 244 3.01 -0.35 -16.64
C VAL A 244 4.28 -1.17 -16.48
N LEU A 245 4.11 -2.41 -16.02
CA LEU A 245 5.16 -3.43 -15.93
C LEU A 245 4.67 -4.69 -16.64
N TYR A 246 5.49 -5.24 -17.52
CA TYR A 246 5.17 -6.51 -18.16
C TYR A 246 5.22 -7.66 -17.15
N GLY A 247 4.27 -8.57 -17.24
CA GLY A 247 4.18 -9.72 -16.33
C GLY A 247 3.54 -9.43 -14.98
N ILE A 248 3.19 -8.17 -14.67
CA ILE A 248 2.65 -7.81 -13.34
C ILE A 248 1.35 -8.54 -13.01
N PHE A 249 0.49 -8.81 -14.00
CA PHE A 249 -0.74 -9.57 -13.81
C PHE A 249 -0.46 -11.00 -13.37
N GLN A 250 0.48 -11.68 -14.02
CA GLN A 250 0.88 -13.05 -13.70
C GLN A 250 1.66 -13.12 -12.39
N ALA A 251 2.46 -12.10 -12.07
CA ALA A 251 3.39 -12.09 -10.95
C ALA A 251 2.79 -11.59 -9.61
N LYS A 252 1.71 -10.81 -9.64
CA LYS A 252 1.17 -10.08 -8.48
C LYS A 252 0.98 -10.93 -7.22
N GLN A 253 0.43 -12.13 -7.34
CA GLN A 253 0.19 -13.04 -6.22
C GLN A 253 1.49 -13.60 -5.66
N SER A 254 2.39 -14.06 -6.55
CA SER A 254 3.69 -14.60 -6.15
C SER A 254 4.59 -13.53 -5.55
N ILE A 255 4.57 -12.28 -6.04
CA ILE A 255 5.27 -11.15 -5.44
C ILE A 255 4.78 -10.91 -4.00
N ALA A 256 3.48 -10.82 -3.81
CA ALA A 256 2.90 -10.59 -2.49
C ALA A 256 3.18 -11.76 -1.52
N LYS A 257 3.06 -12.99 -1.98
CA LYS A 257 3.27 -14.20 -1.20
C LYS A 257 4.74 -14.37 -0.78
N LEU A 258 5.67 -14.20 -1.72
CA LEU A 258 7.11 -14.37 -1.48
C LEU A 258 7.75 -13.10 -0.91
N ASN A 259 6.98 -12.02 -0.79
CA ASN A 259 7.44 -10.70 -0.31
C ASN A 259 8.73 -10.22 -1.01
N ASN A 260 8.89 -10.54 -2.28
CA ASN A 260 10.00 -10.11 -3.12
C ASN A 260 9.57 -10.03 -4.59
N CYS A 261 10.08 -9.04 -5.33
CA CYS A 261 9.87 -8.87 -6.75
C CYS A 261 11.21 -8.92 -7.48
N TYR A 262 11.35 -9.82 -8.46
CA TYR A 262 12.45 -9.78 -9.41
C TYR A 262 12.11 -8.81 -10.53
N LEU A 263 13.02 -7.87 -10.80
CA LEU A 263 12.88 -6.88 -11.86
C LEU A 263 13.93 -7.17 -12.95
N VAL A 264 13.46 -7.41 -14.17
CA VAL A 264 14.27 -7.65 -15.37
C VAL A 264 13.99 -6.58 -16.43
N GLU A 265 14.72 -6.62 -17.57
CA GLU A 265 14.59 -5.62 -18.62
C GLU A 265 13.54 -5.98 -19.68
N GLY A 266 13.49 -7.24 -20.12
CA GLY A 266 12.77 -7.65 -21.31
C GLY A 266 11.58 -8.59 -21.11
N TYR A 267 10.75 -8.69 -22.16
CA TYR A 267 9.58 -9.57 -22.17
C TYR A 267 9.97 -11.05 -22.02
N THR A 268 11.02 -11.46 -22.73
CA THR A 268 11.48 -12.85 -22.77
C THR A 268 12.05 -13.30 -21.44
N ASP A 269 12.72 -12.41 -20.72
CA ASP A 269 13.26 -12.69 -19.39
C ASP A 269 12.14 -13.05 -18.41
N VAL A 270 11.05 -12.24 -18.39
CA VAL A 270 9.87 -12.51 -17.56
C VAL A 270 9.27 -13.87 -17.91
N ILE A 271 9.09 -14.15 -19.19
CA ILE A 271 8.44 -15.40 -19.64
C ILE A 271 9.31 -16.60 -19.27
N GLN A 272 10.63 -16.52 -19.49
CA GLN A 272 11.55 -17.62 -19.20
C GLN A 272 11.64 -17.88 -17.70
N PHE A 273 11.79 -16.85 -16.88
CA PHE A 273 11.78 -16.99 -15.42
C PHE A 273 10.48 -17.61 -14.90
N ASN A 274 9.34 -17.12 -15.39
CA ASN A 274 8.05 -17.66 -15.02
C ASN A 274 7.93 -19.14 -15.42
N GLN A 275 8.39 -19.51 -16.61
CA GLN A 275 8.42 -20.91 -17.08
C GLN A 275 9.34 -21.79 -16.21
N SER A 276 10.46 -21.25 -15.74
CA SER A 276 11.39 -21.94 -14.84
C SER A 276 10.91 -22.00 -13.38
N GLY A 277 9.68 -21.52 -13.07
CA GLY A 277 9.09 -21.57 -11.74
C GLY A 277 9.27 -20.29 -10.89
N ILE A 278 10.02 -19.29 -11.36
CA ILE A 278 10.17 -17.99 -10.69
C ILE A 278 9.05 -17.07 -11.17
N GLU A 279 7.90 -17.12 -10.50
CA GLU A 279 6.70 -16.41 -10.95
C GLU A 279 6.64 -14.93 -10.51
N ASN A 280 7.42 -14.52 -9.50
CA ASN A 280 7.44 -13.17 -8.94
C ASN A 280 8.37 -12.22 -9.72
N VAL A 281 8.30 -12.24 -11.05
CA VAL A 281 9.17 -11.50 -11.98
C VAL A 281 8.37 -10.55 -12.86
N VAL A 282 8.89 -9.33 -13.06
CA VAL A 282 8.31 -8.28 -13.92
C VAL A 282 9.39 -7.57 -14.73
N ALA A 283 8.99 -6.90 -15.83
CA ALA A 283 9.93 -6.11 -16.63
C ALA A 283 9.46 -4.68 -16.89
N SER A 284 10.43 -3.75 -16.98
CA SER A 284 10.19 -2.35 -17.42
C SER A 284 9.99 -2.23 -18.94
N SER A 285 10.27 -3.28 -19.69
CA SER A 285 9.97 -3.46 -21.13
C SER A 285 10.60 -2.43 -22.06
N GLY A 286 11.90 -2.22 -21.94
CA GLY A 286 12.70 -1.39 -22.85
C GLY A 286 12.56 0.12 -22.58
N THR A 287 12.20 0.49 -21.35
CA THR A 287 12.27 1.86 -20.83
C THR A 287 13.11 1.89 -19.56
N ALA A 288 13.73 3.04 -19.27
CA ALA A 288 14.29 3.25 -17.95
C ALA A 288 13.17 3.14 -16.89
N LEU A 289 13.51 2.54 -15.76
CA LEU A 289 12.58 2.40 -14.64
C LEU A 289 12.05 3.77 -14.18
N THR A 290 10.76 3.84 -13.88
CA THR A 290 10.08 5.08 -13.47
C THR A 290 9.54 4.99 -12.04
N PRO A 291 9.33 6.13 -11.33
CA PRO A 291 8.70 6.12 -10.02
C PRO A 291 7.31 5.46 -10.02
N ASP A 292 6.49 5.69 -11.06
CA ASP A 292 5.16 5.07 -11.15
C ASP A 292 5.23 3.54 -11.26
N GLN A 293 6.20 3.00 -12.01
CA GLN A 293 6.45 1.55 -12.10
C GLN A 293 6.91 0.98 -10.74
N ILE A 294 7.77 1.72 -10.03
CA ILE A 294 8.23 1.32 -8.68
C ILE A 294 7.06 1.32 -7.70
N ARG A 295 6.17 2.31 -7.75
CA ARG A 295 4.95 2.35 -6.92
C ARG A 295 4.01 1.19 -7.19
N LEU A 296 3.95 0.66 -8.43
CA LEU A 296 3.20 -0.56 -8.71
C LEU A 296 3.77 -1.76 -7.94
N ILE A 297 5.10 -1.92 -7.90
CA ILE A 297 5.74 -2.98 -7.12
C ILE A 297 5.55 -2.72 -5.63
N ASN A 298 5.71 -1.48 -5.17
CA ASN A 298 5.57 -1.07 -3.77
C ASN A 298 4.20 -1.39 -3.17
N ARG A 299 3.15 -1.46 -3.99
CA ARG A 299 1.80 -1.92 -3.58
C ARG A 299 1.75 -3.41 -3.24
N LEU A 300 2.74 -4.20 -3.68
CA LEU A 300 2.78 -5.65 -3.51
C LEU A 300 3.84 -6.09 -2.50
N THR A 301 5.00 -5.45 -2.50
CA THR A 301 6.15 -5.76 -1.63
C THR A 301 7.06 -4.56 -1.46
N LYS A 302 7.78 -4.50 -0.35
CA LYS A 302 8.85 -3.52 -0.11
C LYS A 302 10.22 -3.99 -0.64
N ASN A 303 10.35 -5.24 -1.08
CA ASN A 303 11.61 -5.84 -1.46
C ASN A 303 11.70 -6.05 -2.97
N VAL A 304 12.73 -5.52 -3.60
CA VAL A 304 13.02 -5.68 -5.03
C VAL A 304 14.42 -6.26 -5.21
N THR A 305 14.53 -7.28 -6.04
CA THR A 305 15.82 -7.79 -6.52
C THR A 305 15.92 -7.47 -8.00
N VAL A 306 16.83 -6.58 -8.37
CA VAL A 306 17.06 -6.18 -9.76
C VAL A 306 18.07 -7.14 -10.39
N LEU A 307 17.70 -7.71 -11.52
CA LEU A 307 18.51 -8.68 -12.27
C LEU A 307 19.07 -7.99 -13.52
N PHE A 308 20.36 -8.02 -13.70
CA PHE A 308 21.06 -7.31 -14.79
C PHE A 308 21.82 -8.24 -15.70
N ASP A 309 21.83 -7.88 -16.97
CA ASP A 309 22.80 -8.40 -17.93
C ASP A 309 24.22 -8.00 -17.49
N GLY A 310 25.17 -8.90 -17.61
CA GLY A 310 26.54 -8.68 -17.13
C GLY A 310 27.35 -7.62 -17.92
N ASP A 311 26.71 -6.77 -18.73
CA ASP A 311 27.37 -5.75 -19.52
C ASP A 311 27.55 -4.40 -18.81
N ALA A 312 28.61 -3.65 -19.17
CA ALA A 312 28.98 -2.39 -18.55
C ALA A 312 27.99 -1.22 -18.84
N ALA A 313 27.10 -1.34 -19.83
CA ALA A 313 26.14 -0.30 -20.19
C ALA A 313 24.83 -0.46 -19.36
N GLY A 314 24.37 -1.69 -19.20
CA GLY A 314 23.26 -2.06 -18.32
C GLY A 314 23.55 -1.67 -16.88
N LEU A 315 24.79 -1.83 -16.44
CA LEU A 315 25.27 -1.52 -15.12
C LEU A 315 25.09 -0.04 -14.70
N ARG A 316 25.33 0.93 -15.61
CA ARG A 316 25.15 2.35 -15.32
C ARG A 316 23.67 2.79 -15.35
N ALA A 317 22.85 2.14 -16.15
CA ALA A 317 21.41 2.32 -16.13
C ALA A 317 20.79 1.80 -14.82
N SER A 318 21.34 0.73 -14.28
CA SER A 318 20.99 0.08 -13.03
C SER A 318 21.11 1.00 -11.83
N ILE A 319 22.22 1.74 -11.72
CA ILE A 319 22.50 2.62 -10.58
C ILE A 319 21.39 3.65 -10.40
N ARG A 320 20.90 4.25 -11.50
CA ARG A 320 19.76 5.19 -11.45
C ARG A 320 18.45 4.51 -11.03
N GLY A 321 18.23 3.28 -11.50
CA GLY A 321 17.07 2.50 -11.08
C GLY A 321 17.08 2.17 -9.59
N ILE A 322 18.24 1.83 -9.04
CA ILE A 322 18.43 1.59 -7.61
C ILE A 322 18.06 2.84 -6.79
N ASP A 323 18.58 4.02 -7.17
CA ASP A 323 18.33 5.26 -6.46
C ASP A 323 16.83 5.61 -6.43
N LEU A 324 16.12 5.42 -7.54
CA LEU A 324 14.67 5.61 -7.59
C LEU A 324 13.89 4.62 -6.70
N ILE A 325 14.35 3.36 -6.60
CA ILE A 325 13.73 2.37 -5.70
C ILE A 325 13.93 2.78 -4.24
N LEU A 326 15.13 3.26 -3.90
CA LEU A 326 15.44 3.76 -2.55
C LEU A 326 14.63 5.01 -2.19
N GLU A 327 14.39 5.94 -3.14
CA GLU A 327 13.55 7.13 -2.96
C GLU A 327 12.10 6.79 -2.60
N GLU A 328 11.56 5.69 -3.14
CA GLU A 328 10.20 5.20 -2.82
C GLU A 328 10.17 4.37 -1.51
N GLY A 329 11.24 4.36 -0.73
CA GLY A 329 11.33 3.69 0.58
C GLY A 329 11.31 2.17 0.49
N MET A 330 11.86 1.58 -0.58
CA MET A 330 11.91 0.14 -0.79
C MET A 330 13.33 -0.39 -0.56
N ASN A 331 13.41 -1.66 -0.19
CA ASN A 331 14.67 -2.40 -0.07
C ASN A 331 15.08 -2.92 -1.46
N VAL A 332 16.34 -2.72 -1.83
CA VAL A 332 16.84 -3.16 -3.13
C VAL A 332 18.06 -4.05 -3.00
N LYS A 333 17.99 -5.21 -3.63
CA LYS A 333 19.13 -6.09 -3.89
C LYS A 333 19.42 -6.11 -5.39
N VAL A 334 20.63 -6.50 -5.72
CA VAL A 334 21.11 -6.58 -7.10
C VAL A 334 21.74 -7.95 -7.31
N CYS A 335 21.37 -8.62 -8.40
CA CYS A 335 22.00 -9.85 -8.83
C CYS A 335 22.48 -9.69 -10.27
N SER A 336 23.75 -9.90 -10.50
CA SER A 336 24.36 -9.94 -11.84
C SER A 336 24.60 -11.38 -12.26
N PHE A 337 24.51 -11.64 -13.56
CA PHE A 337 24.79 -12.93 -14.14
C PHE A 337 26.25 -13.04 -14.57
N PRO A 338 26.78 -14.26 -14.81
CA PRO A 338 28.14 -14.47 -15.33
C PRO A 338 28.34 -13.78 -16.69
N ASP A 339 29.60 -13.44 -17.02
CA ASP A 339 29.95 -12.81 -18.29
C ASP A 339 29.40 -13.59 -19.49
N GLY A 340 28.67 -12.90 -20.37
CA GLY A 340 28.04 -13.46 -21.56
C GLY A 340 26.71 -14.19 -21.34
N GLU A 341 26.20 -14.20 -20.13
CA GLU A 341 24.83 -14.68 -19.82
C GLU A 341 23.92 -13.49 -19.50
N ASP A 342 22.67 -13.59 -19.98
CA ASP A 342 21.55 -12.73 -19.58
C ASP A 342 20.55 -13.54 -18.74
N PRO A 343 19.55 -12.90 -18.08
CA PRO A 343 18.57 -13.62 -17.28
C PRO A 343 17.86 -14.75 -18.07
N ASP A 344 17.47 -14.52 -19.32
CA ASP A 344 16.79 -15.49 -20.20
C ASP A 344 17.69 -16.74 -20.45
N SER A 345 18.93 -16.52 -20.88
CA SER A 345 19.86 -17.62 -21.21
C SER A 345 20.26 -18.45 -19.99
N PHE A 346 20.45 -17.78 -18.84
CA PHE A 346 20.78 -18.42 -17.57
C PHE A 346 19.63 -19.28 -17.05
N ALA A 347 18.42 -18.72 -17.00
CA ALA A 347 17.22 -19.44 -16.57
C ALA A 347 16.89 -20.64 -17.47
N LYS A 348 17.15 -20.53 -18.76
CA LYS A 348 16.95 -21.64 -19.73
C LYS A 348 17.87 -22.84 -19.48
N LYS A 349 19.09 -22.63 -18.97
CA LYS A 349 20.12 -23.66 -18.75
C LYS A 349 20.03 -24.28 -17.36
N SER A 350 19.41 -23.57 -16.38
CA SER A 350 19.41 -23.95 -14.98
C SER A 350 18.18 -24.76 -14.62
N SER A 351 18.30 -25.67 -13.64
CA SER A 351 17.13 -26.21 -12.95
C SER A 351 16.48 -25.15 -12.04
N TYR A 352 15.25 -25.38 -11.58
CA TYR A 352 14.59 -24.48 -10.64
C TYR A 352 15.43 -24.28 -9.36
N GLU A 353 15.93 -25.39 -8.79
CA GLU A 353 16.72 -25.38 -7.57
C GLU A 353 18.03 -24.63 -7.74
N ASP A 354 18.72 -24.84 -8.85
CA ASP A 354 19.97 -24.13 -9.15
C ASP A 354 19.75 -22.64 -9.39
N LEU A 355 18.65 -22.28 -10.06
CA LEU A 355 18.28 -20.88 -10.32
C LEU A 355 17.96 -20.15 -9.03
N VAL A 356 17.14 -20.75 -8.16
CA VAL A 356 16.82 -20.18 -6.83
C VAL A 356 18.10 -20.03 -6.00
N ALA A 357 18.91 -21.08 -5.90
CA ALA A 357 20.16 -21.05 -5.14
C ALA A 357 21.12 -19.97 -5.68
N TYR A 358 21.20 -19.81 -7.00
CA TYR A 358 22.01 -18.75 -7.61
C TYR A 358 21.52 -17.37 -7.22
N LEU A 359 20.22 -17.10 -7.35
CA LEU A 359 19.61 -15.81 -7.00
C LEU A 359 19.79 -15.46 -5.52
N GLU A 360 19.61 -16.43 -4.63
CA GLU A 360 19.78 -16.22 -3.18
C GLU A 360 21.24 -15.93 -2.79
N ASN A 361 22.20 -16.68 -3.36
CA ASN A 361 23.61 -16.57 -3.01
C ASN A 361 24.32 -15.36 -3.66
N ASN A 362 23.82 -14.87 -4.80
CA ASN A 362 24.45 -13.80 -5.56
C ASN A 362 23.73 -12.47 -5.50
N ALA A 363 22.53 -12.40 -4.89
CA ALA A 363 21.84 -11.14 -4.65
C ALA A 363 22.52 -10.34 -3.54
N LYS A 364 23.22 -9.27 -3.91
CA LYS A 364 23.93 -8.37 -3.00
C LYS A 364 23.08 -7.18 -2.67
N ASP A 365 23.22 -6.65 -1.44
CA ASP A 365 22.69 -5.33 -1.11
C ASP A 365 23.32 -4.26 -2.01
N PHE A 366 22.60 -3.15 -2.25
CA PHE A 366 23.04 -2.10 -3.18
C PHE A 366 24.39 -1.49 -2.80
N ILE A 367 24.70 -1.37 -1.49
CA ILE A 367 25.98 -0.86 -1.01
C ILE A 367 27.13 -1.82 -1.39
N GLN A 368 26.96 -3.10 -1.10
CA GLN A 368 27.93 -4.14 -1.44
C GLN A 368 28.11 -4.26 -2.96
N PHE A 369 27.00 -4.12 -3.70
CA PHE A 369 27.04 -4.14 -5.16
C PHE A 369 27.82 -2.94 -5.71
N LYS A 370 27.48 -1.69 -5.34
CA LYS A 370 28.20 -0.48 -5.74
C LYS A 370 29.69 -0.56 -5.37
N ALA A 371 30.01 -1.00 -4.16
CA ALA A 371 31.39 -1.19 -3.74
C ALA A 371 32.13 -2.22 -4.61
N SER A 372 31.51 -3.38 -4.90
CA SER A 372 32.15 -4.43 -5.70
C SER A 372 32.48 -4.00 -7.13
N LEU A 373 31.62 -3.16 -7.73
CA LEU A 373 31.83 -2.64 -9.08
C LEU A 373 33.00 -1.67 -9.19
N LEU A 374 33.09 -0.78 -8.26
CA LEU A 374 33.91 0.41 -8.36
C LEU A 374 35.23 0.26 -7.61
N MET A 375 35.35 -0.69 -6.65
CA MET A 375 36.63 -1.04 -6.03
C MET A 375 37.63 -1.62 -7.04
N ASN A 376 37.15 -2.30 -8.06
CA ASN A 376 38.05 -2.81 -9.14
C ASN A 376 38.59 -1.67 -10.02
N GLU A 377 37.80 -0.61 -10.24
CA GLU A 377 38.24 0.57 -11.00
C GLU A 377 39.05 1.57 -10.18
N ALA A 378 38.84 1.62 -8.85
CA ALA A 378 39.47 2.56 -7.94
C ALA A 378 40.71 2.00 -7.19
N LYS A 379 41.18 0.78 -7.48
CA LYS A 379 42.21 0.08 -6.71
C LYS A 379 43.49 0.86 -6.45
N ASN A 380 43.81 1.91 -7.24
CA ASN A 380 45.00 2.72 -7.07
C ASN A 380 44.77 4.23 -7.25
N ASP A 381 43.53 4.71 -7.26
CA ASP A 381 43.21 6.13 -7.48
C ASP A 381 42.37 6.69 -6.32
N PRO A 382 42.99 7.46 -5.41
CA PRO A 382 42.31 8.06 -4.27
C PRO A 382 41.17 9.01 -4.65
N ILE A 383 41.25 9.67 -5.83
CA ILE A 383 40.24 10.62 -6.29
C ILE A 383 38.98 9.84 -6.68
N ARG A 384 39.15 8.78 -7.46
CA ARG A 384 38.02 7.90 -7.84
C ARG A 384 37.39 7.21 -6.64
N LYS A 385 38.20 6.82 -5.63
CA LYS A 385 37.66 6.27 -4.37
C LYS A 385 36.80 7.30 -3.64
N ALA A 386 37.22 8.57 -3.59
CA ALA A 386 36.45 9.64 -2.95
C ALA A 386 35.13 9.94 -3.69
N ASP A 387 35.15 9.96 -5.03
CA ASP A 387 33.94 10.15 -5.85
C ASP A 387 32.96 9.00 -5.66
N LEU A 388 33.45 7.77 -5.62
CA LEU A 388 32.64 6.61 -5.32
C LEU A 388 31.95 6.67 -3.96
N ILE A 389 32.69 7.03 -2.91
CA ILE A 389 32.13 7.18 -1.57
C ILE A 389 31.03 8.25 -1.58
N ARG A 390 31.26 9.35 -2.29
CA ARG A 390 30.25 10.42 -2.43
C ARG A 390 28.99 9.90 -3.13
N ASP A 391 29.13 9.12 -4.20
CA ASP A 391 27.99 8.52 -4.91
C ASP A 391 27.21 7.52 -4.04
N MET A 392 27.90 6.77 -3.18
CA MET A 392 27.24 5.89 -2.20
C MET A 392 26.45 6.70 -1.17
N VAL A 393 27.03 7.78 -0.62
CA VAL A 393 26.35 8.66 0.34
C VAL A 393 25.15 9.36 -0.32
N VAL A 394 25.25 9.76 -1.60
CA VAL A 394 24.11 10.29 -2.37
C VAL A 394 22.98 9.25 -2.46
N SER A 395 23.28 7.99 -2.76
CA SER A 395 22.24 6.94 -2.77
C SER A 395 21.62 6.71 -1.40
N ILE A 396 22.44 6.72 -0.33
CA ILE A 396 21.94 6.61 1.05
C ILE A 396 21.04 7.81 1.41
N SER A 397 21.36 9.03 0.92
CA SER A 397 20.53 10.22 1.17
C SER A 397 19.10 10.10 0.62
N LYS A 398 18.91 9.26 -0.42
CA LYS A 398 17.60 9.02 -1.04
C LYS A 398 16.66 8.17 -0.19
N ILE A 399 17.17 7.41 0.78
CA ILE A 399 16.36 6.57 1.66
C ILE A 399 15.54 7.47 2.60
N PRO A 400 14.18 7.36 2.61
CA PRO A 400 13.36 8.21 3.48
C PRO A 400 13.53 7.91 4.97
N ASP A 401 13.73 6.64 5.32
CA ASP A 401 13.86 6.19 6.71
C ASP A 401 15.22 6.56 7.31
N ARG A 402 15.19 7.32 8.42
CA ARG A 402 16.40 7.81 9.09
C ARG A 402 17.21 6.67 9.71
N ILE A 403 16.57 5.65 10.25
CA ILE A 403 17.25 4.51 10.90
C ILE A 403 17.97 3.68 9.84
N GLN A 404 17.30 3.40 8.71
CA GLN A 404 17.91 2.70 7.60
C GLN A 404 19.12 3.48 7.06
N ARG A 405 19.02 4.80 6.89
CA ARG A 405 20.19 5.62 6.48
C ARG A 405 21.37 5.46 7.39
N GLU A 406 21.14 5.44 8.71
CA GLU A 406 22.20 5.28 9.71
C GLU A 406 22.89 3.92 9.59
N ILE A 407 22.11 2.84 9.47
CA ILE A 407 22.64 1.48 9.28
C ILE A 407 23.46 1.39 8.00
N TYR A 408 23.00 2.00 6.89
CA TYR A 408 23.73 2.00 5.63
C TYR A 408 25.00 2.88 5.67
N ILE A 409 25.02 3.94 6.44
CA ILE A 409 26.26 4.73 6.71
C ILE A 409 27.29 3.87 7.44
N GLN A 410 26.88 3.12 8.47
CA GLN A 410 27.76 2.22 9.20
C GLN A 410 28.32 1.12 8.29
N GLU A 411 27.49 0.50 7.47
CA GLU A 411 27.93 -0.52 6.51
C GLU A 411 28.87 0.07 5.44
N CYS A 412 28.57 1.27 4.92
CA CYS A 412 29.44 1.99 4.00
C CYS A 412 30.80 2.31 4.64
N SER A 413 30.83 2.78 5.90
CA SER A 413 32.04 3.01 6.68
C SER A 413 32.91 1.75 6.78
N ARG A 414 32.29 0.62 7.10
CA ARG A 414 32.95 -0.69 7.22
C ARG A 414 33.54 -1.18 5.90
N ILE A 415 32.80 -1.06 4.78
CA ILE A 415 33.24 -1.57 3.47
C ILE A 415 34.35 -0.67 2.88
N MET A 416 34.23 0.64 3.00
CA MET A 416 35.12 1.61 2.37
C MET A 416 36.34 1.97 3.22
N ASP A 417 36.39 1.50 4.47
CA ASP A 417 37.43 1.83 5.48
C ASP A 417 37.58 3.34 5.65
N ILE A 418 36.47 4.01 5.99
CA ILE A 418 36.43 5.46 6.22
C ILE A 418 35.63 5.75 7.49
N SER A 419 35.99 6.85 8.20
CA SER A 419 35.31 7.23 9.43
C SER A 419 33.81 7.53 9.20
N GLU A 420 32.96 6.95 10.05
CA GLU A 420 31.50 7.17 10.05
C GLU A 420 31.15 8.66 10.18
N GLN A 421 31.89 9.41 10.99
CA GLN A 421 31.71 10.87 11.18
C GLN A 421 31.88 11.64 9.86
N VAL A 422 32.82 11.24 9.00
CA VAL A 422 33.02 11.86 7.69
C VAL A 422 31.82 11.58 6.77
N LEU A 423 31.31 10.35 6.77
CA LEU A 423 30.14 9.99 5.97
C LEU A 423 28.87 10.71 6.46
N GLN A 424 28.65 10.80 7.78
CA GLN A 424 27.53 11.53 8.37
C GLN A 424 27.58 13.02 8.04
N SER A 425 28.77 13.65 8.15
CA SER A 425 28.94 15.07 7.79
C SER A 425 28.68 15.31 6.30
N THR A 426 29.11 14.39 5.43
CA THR A 426 28.84 14.44 3.98
C THR A 426 27.35 14.27 3.69
N LEU A 427 26.69 13.33 4.35
CA LEU A 427 25.25 13.11 4.25
C LEU A 427 24.47 14.38 4.64
N ALA A 428 24.81 14.98 5.78
CA ALA A 428 24.20 16.22 6.24
C ALA A 428 24.34 17.37 5.22
N GLN A 429 25.53 17.52 4.59
CA GLN A 429 25.76 18.52 3.54
C GLN A 429 24.89 18.26 2.29
N ILE A 430 24.75 17.00 1.88
CA ILE A 430 23.93 16.62 0.71
C ILE A 430 22.46 16.95 0.99
N VAL A 431 21.90 16.48 2.10
CA VAL A 431 20.52 16.72 2.51
C VAL A 431 20.22 18.23 2.63
N GLN A 432 21.15 19.00 3.20
CA GLN A 432 21.00 20.46 3.31
C GLN A 432 20.99 21.14 1.94
N LYS A 433 21.84 20.73 0.99
CA LYS A 433 21.85 21.28 -0.38
C LYS A 433 20.55 20.97 -1.11
N GLU A 434 20.04 19.73 -1.04
CA GLU A 434 18.76 19.34 -1.64
C GLU A 434 17.60 20.15 -1.06
N THR A 435 17.57 20.38 0.25
CA THR A 435 16.53 21.20 0.92
C THR A 435 16.57 22.65 0.43
N ILE A 436 17.78 23.22 0.24
CA ILE A 436 17.96 24.59 -0.28
C ILE A 436 17.54 24.69 -1.75
N GLU A 437 17.83 23.68 -2.57
CA GLU A 437 17.42 23.67 -3.99
C GLU A 437 15.91 23.51 -4.16
N VAL A 438 15.26 22.66 -3.37
CA VAL A 438 13.79 22.51 -3.32
C VAL A 438 13.16 23.83 -2.86
N GLY A 439 13.71 24.49 -1.83
CA GLY A 439 13.26 25.78 -1.36
C GLY A 439 13.43 26.91 -2.40
N LYS A 440 14.46 26.85 -3.26
CA LYS A 440 14.65 27.78 -4.37
C LYS A 440 13.68 27.56 -5.51
N LYS A 441 13.37 26.28 -5.86
CA LYS A 441 12.38 25.91 -6.88
C LYS A 441 10.96 26.28 -6.45
N LEU A 442 10.61 26.10 -5.17
CA LEU A 442 9.31 26.53 -4.62
C LEU A 442 9.17 28.06 -4.62
N LYS A 443 10.23 28.81 -4.32
CA LYS A 443 10.22 30.28 -4.35
C LYS A 443 10.14 30.89 -5.77
N GLN A 444 10.45 30.14 -6.81
CA GLN A 444 10.26 30.56 -8.20
C GLN A 444 8.84 30.34 -8.71
N ASN A 445 8.04 29.49 -8.06
CA ASN A 445 6.64 29.24 -8.43
C ASN A 445 5.61 29.98 -7.56
N ASP A 446 6.01 30.56 -6.41
CA ASP A 446 5.10 31.29 -5.53
C ASP A 446 5.43 32.80 -5.50
N SER A 447 4.90 33.52 -6.47
CA SER A 447 4.58 34.93 -6.31
C SER A 447 3.08 35.07 -5.94
N ALA A 448 2.62 34.45 -4.86
CA ALA A 448 1.41 34.84 -4.13
C ALA A 448 1.24 33.97 -2.86
N GLY A 449 1.33 34.60 -1.68
CA GLY A 449 0.73 34.11 -0.42
C GLY A 449 1.67 33.47 0.60
N GLN A 450 2.11 34.27 1.56
CA GLN A 450 2.86 33.88 2.75
C GLN A 450 2.04 32.98 3.69
N GLN A 451 2.59 31.86 4.11
CA GLN A 451 2.42 31.33 5.49
C GLN A 451 3.72 30.62 5.92
N VAL A 452 4.19 31.04 7.07
CA VAL A 452 5.44 30.61 7.72
C VAL A 452 5.16 29.29 8.45
N PHE A 453 5.92 28.25 8.17
CA PHE A 453 5.94 27.03 9.00
C PHE A 453 7.15 27.05 9.92
N GLU A 454 6.90 27.01 11.23
CA GLU A 454 7.92 26.77 12.26
C GLU A 454 8.29 25.29 12.32
N VAL A 455 9.61 25.06 12.40
CA VAL A 455 10.19 23.72 12.57
C VAL A 455 10.18 23.39 14.06
N VAL A 456 9.38 22.43 14.48
CA VAL A 456 9.46 21.86 15.83
C VAL A 456 10.58 20.83 15.87
N LYS A 457 11.62 21.12 16.65
CA LYS A 457 12.66 20.17 17.03
C LYS A 457 12.10 19.17 18.03
N ASN A 458 12.11 17.89 17.70
CA ASN A 458 11.93 16.83 18.69
C ASN A 458 13.26 16.08 18.87
N GLU A 459 13.91 16.33 20.00
CA GLU A 459 14.94 15.45 20.57
C GLU A 459 14.26 14.47 21.52
N ASN A 460 14.53 13.16 21.35
CA ASN A 460 14.70 12.15 22.43
C ASN A 460 14.69 10.75 21.80
N ILE A 461 15.82 10.01 21.78
CA ILE A 461 16.57 9.31 22.82
C ILE A 461 15.90 8.00 23.28
N LEU A 462 16.53 6.90 22.82
CA LEU A 462 16.82 5.60 23.46
C LEU A 462 15.85 5.02 24.51
N GLY A 463 15.29 3.85 24.18
CA GLY A 463 15.34 2.75 25.12
C GLY A 463 14.02 2.37 25.78
N ILE A 464 13.64 1.11 25.57
CA ILE A 464 12.53 0.40 26.18
C ILE A 464 11.18 0.83 25.59
N GLU A 465 10.45 -0.10 24.97
CA GLU A 465 9.04 0.07 24.61
C GLU A 465 8.24 0.47 25.86
N LYS A 466 8.21 1.77 26.14
CA LYS A 466 7.19 2.34 27.03
C LYS A 466 5.86 2.14 26.30
N VAL A 467 5.04 1.28 26.84
CA VAL A 467 3.64 1.13 26.43
C VAL A 467 3.05 2.53 26.42
N ASP A 468 2.72 3.05 25.23
CA ASP A 468 2.10 4.37 25.11
C ASP A 468 0.66 4.28 25.64
N ILE A 469 0.50 4.69 26.89
CA ILE A 469 -0.77 4.66 27.61
C ILE A 469 -1.80 5.55 26.89
N LEU A 470 -1.36 6.69 26.34
CA LEU A 470 -2.24 7.61 25.62
C LEU A 470 -2.79 6.95 24.36
N TYR A 471 -1.91 6.31 23.56
CA TYR A 471 -2.33 5.54 22.38
C TYR A 471 -3.40 4.48 22.73
N ARG A 472 -3.23 3.75 23.83
CA ARG A 472 -4.22 2.74 24.26
C ARG A 472 -5.54 3.35 24.69
N LEU A 473 -5.51 4.51 25.35
CA LEU A 473 -6.74 5.21 25.79
C LEU A 473 -7.49 5.78 24.60
N GLU A 474 -6.80 6.43 23.67
CA GLU A 474 -7.39 6.93 22.44
C GLU A 474 -7.99 5.81 21.59
N ARG A 475 -7.25 4.71 21.42
CA ARG A 475 -7.73 3.51 20.73
C ARG A 475 -8.99 2.93 21.39
N LYS A 476 -9.04 2.95 22.74
CA LYS A 476 -10.21 2.49 23.51
C LYS A 476 -11.42 3.39 23.30
N ILE A 477 -11.24 4.70 23.17
CA ILE A 477 -12.31 5.64 22.84
C ILE A 477 -12.91 5.31 21.47
N ILE A 478 -12.05 5.06 20.46
CA ILE A 478 -12.49 4.66 19.11
C ILE A 478 -13.25 3.33 19.16
N GLU A 479 -12.75 2.33 19.90
CA GLU A 479 -13.44 1.04 20.09
C GLU A 479 -14.85 1.22 20.67
N ILE A 480 -14.97 2.00 21.73
CA ILE A 480 -16.27 2.26 22.39
C ILE A 480 -17.22 2.96 21.43
N LEU A 481 -16.75 3.94 20.65
CA LEU A 481 -17.57 4.63 19.65
C LEU A 481 -18.04 3.64 18.58
N LEU A 482 -17.17 2.83 18.01
CA LEU A 482 -17.52 1.87 16.96
C LEU A 482 -18.55 0.84 17.41
N LEU A 483 -18.42 0.33 18.64
CA LEU A 483 -19.26 -0.76 19.15
C LEU A 483 -20.55 -0.28 19.80
N TYR A 484 -20.52 0.87 20.45
CA TYR A 484 -21.61 1.31 21.34
C TYR A 484 -22.07 2.75 21.11
N GLY A 485 -21.47 3.51 20.19
CA GLY A 485 -21.69 4.94 20.03
C GLY A 485 -23.15 5.36 19.93
N ASN A 486 -24.02 4.59 19.27
CA ASN A 486 -25.44 4.91 19.12
C ASN A 486 -26.33 4.42 20.27
N LYS A 487 -25.78 3.70 21.27
CA LYS A 487 -26.56 3.24 22.42
C LYS A 487 -26.85 4.38 23.39
N GLU A 488 -28.08 4.39 23.93
CA GLU A 488 -28.50 5.31 24.99
C GLU A 488 -28.19 4.66 26.33
N GLU A 489 -27.46 5.40 27.19
CA GLU A 489 -27.05 4.95 28.51
C GLU A 489 -27.27 6.08 29.54
N GLU A 490 -27.48 5.70 30.80
CA GLU A 490 -27.64 6.64 31.92
C GLU A 490 -26.26 6.98 32.49
N PHE A 491 -25.88 8.27 32.44
CA PHE A 491 -24.62 8.77 32.99
C PHE A 491 -24.87 9.67 34.19
N GLU A 492 -23.95 9.64 35.16
CA GLU A 492 -23.98 10.50 36.32
C GLU A 492 -23.14 11.78 36.09
N ASP A 493 -23.78 12.94 36.03
CA ASP A 493 -23.10 14.23 35.98
C ASP A 493 -23.00 14.81 37.39
N THR A 494 -21.79 15.24 37.75
CA THR A 494 -21.52 15.85 39.06
C THR A 494 -21.14 17.29 38.82
N TYR A 495 -21.90 18.21 39.41
CA TYR A 495 -21.62 19.64 39.35
C TYR A 495 -21.70 20.30 40.74
N LEU A 496 -20.97 21.39 40.88
CA LEU A 496 -20.91 22.18 42.10
C LEU A 496 -22.02 23.26 42.03
N LYS A 497 -22.80 23.36 43.07
CA LYS A 497 -23.83 24.41 43.19
C LYS A 497 -23.66 25.10 44.54
N THR A 498 -23.67 26.41 44.53
CA THR A 498 -23.66 27.19 45.76
C THR A 498 -25.07 27.20 46.36
N ASN A 499 -25.21 26.77 47.62
CA ASN A 499 -26.47 26.83 48.35
C ASN A 499 -26.79 28.28 48.79
N GLU A 500 -27.97 28.49 49.38
CA GLU A 500 -28.43 29.81 49.83
C GLU A 500 -27.53 30.41 50.93
N ASP A 501 -26.78 29.58 51.63
CA ASP A 501 -25.83 29.96 52.69
C ASP A 501 -24.41 30.26 52.16
N GLY A 502 -24.19 30.17 50.85
CA GLY A 502 -22.91 30.45 50.22
C GLY A 502 -21.91 29.26 50.25
N GLU A 503 -22.31 28.10 50.73
CA GLU A 503 -21.48 26.87 50.74
C GLU A 503 -21.59 26.13 49.41
N ILE A 504 -20.49 25.56 48.97
CA ILE A 504 -20.43 24.78 47.72
C ILE A 504 -20.80 23.32 48.00
N GLU A 505 -21.93 22.90 47.48
CA GLU A 505 -22.41 21.54 47.56
C GLU A 505 -22.25 20.80 46.23
N THR A 506 -21.99 19.51 46.30
CA THR A 506 -21.85 18.64 45.12
C THR A 506 -23.20 18.00 44.82
N PHE A 507 -23.74 18.28 43.64
CA PHE A 507 -24.99 17.68 43.16
C PHE A 507 -24.64 16.62 42.08
N THR A 508 -25.33 15.50 42.13
CA THR A 508 -25.23 14.43 41.13
C THR A 508 -26.60 14.31 40.45
N GLU A 509 -26.62 14.47 39.16
CA GLU A 509 -27.81 14.31 38.33
C GLU A 509 -27.55 13.17 37.30
N LYS A 510 -28.59 12.34 37.14
CA LYS A 510 -28.53 11.26 36.13
C LYS A 510 -29.20 11.75 34.85
N LYS A 511 -28.47 11.60 33.72
CA LYS A 511 -28.95 12.01 32.40
C LYS A 511 -28.70 10.90 31.40
N ILE A 512 -29.63 10.73 30.48
CA ILE A 512 -29.53 9.78 29.37
C ILE A 512 -28.87 10.49 28.19
N TYR A 513 -27.75 9.92 27.72
CA TYR A 513 -27.06 10.37 26.52
C TYR A 513 -26.80 9.17 25.62
N LYS A 514 -26.74 9.42 24.30
CA LYS A 514 -26.03 8.48 23.40
C LYS A 514 -24.55 8.49 23.75
N VAL A 515 -23.93 7.33 23.72
CA VAL A 515 -22.50 7.15 24.08
C VAL A 515 -21.61 8.13 23.29
N PHE A 516 -21.83 8.29 21.97
CA PHE A 516 -21.04 9.22 21.18
C PHE A 516 -21.19 10.68 21.64
N GLN A 517 -22.39 11.09 22.03
CA GLN A 517 -22.65 12.44 22.56
C GLN A 517 -21.90 12.65 23.86
N ARG A 518 -21.93 11.66 24.76
CA ARG A 518 -21.24 11.73 26.06
C ARG A 518 -19.73 11.88 25.89
N ILE A 519 -19.12 11.07 25.02
CA ILE A 519 -17.68 11.13 24.75
C ILE A 519 -17.32 12.48 24.10
N TYR A 520 -18.09 12.90 23.09
CA TYR A 520 -17.86 14.17 22.42
C TYR A 520 -17.92 15.36 23.36
N LEU A 521 -18.99 15.46 24.17
CA LEU A 521 -19.14 16.54 25.14
C LEU A 521 -18.02 16.55 26.18
N SER A 522 -17.62 15.38 26.70
CA SER A 522 -16.55 15.30 27.69
C SER A 522 -15.20 15.75 27.16
N LEU A 523 -14.87 15.42 25.90
CA LEU A 523 -13.62 15.88 25.27
C LEU A 523 -13.66 17.38 24.93
N GLN A 524 -14.85 17.90 24.55
CA GLN A 524 -15.04 19.33 24.30
C GLN A 524 -14.95 20.16 25.58
N GLU A 525 -15.55 19.69 26.68
CA GLU A 525 -15.46 20.35 28.00
C GLU A 525 -14.01 20.46 28.50
N ASP A 526 -13.19 19.47 28.18
CA ASP A 526 -11.80 19.44 28.58
C ASP A 526 -10.85 20.14 27.57
N GLU A 527 -11.37 20.61 26.43
CA GLU A 527 -10.59 21.14 25.29
C GLU A 527 -9.49 20.15 24.80
N VAL A 528 -9.79 18.85 24.85
CA VAL A 528 -8.86 17.78 24.51
C VAL A 528 -9.11 17.29 23.09
N GLU A 529 -8.08 17.35 22.25
CA GLU A 529 -8.02 16.62 20.98
C GLU A 529 -7.18 15.35 21.12
N LEU A 530 -7.52 14.29 20.34
CA LEU A 530 -6.72 13.08 20.30
C LEU A 530 -5.34 13.39 19.70
N ALA A 531 -4.29 12.92 20.35
CA ALA A 531 -2.91 13.21 19.97
C ALA A 531 -2.48 12.41 18.73
N ASN A 532 -2.96 11.16 18.61
CA ASN A 532 -2.68 10.34 17.43
C ASN A 532 -3.47 10.87 16.22
N PRO A 533 -2.80 11.27 15.12
CA PRO A 533 -3.47 11.85 13.94
C PRO A 533 -4.52 10.92 13.34
N LEU A 534 -4.22 9.60 13.25
CA LEU A 534 -5.12 8.60 12.69
C LEU A 534 -6.41 8.48 13.53
N PHE A 535 -6.28 8.38 14.86
CA PHE A 535 -7.44 8.29 15.76
C PHE A 535 -8.24 9.58 15.78
N ARG A 536 -7.59 10.74 15.69
CA ARG A 536 -8.25 12.04 15.60
C ARG A 536 -9.11 12.15 14.33
N ASP A 537 -8.59 11.71 13.20
CA ASP A 537 -9.30 11.75 11.92
C ASP A 537 -10.47 10.74 11.91
N ILE A 538 -10.26 9.52 12.41
CA ILE A 538 -11.32 8.52 12.60
C ILE A 538 -12.39 9.06 13.56
N PHE A 539 -12.01 9.72 14.66
CA PHE A 539 -12.95 10.32 15.60
C PHE A 539 -13.83 11.38 14.96
N LYS A 540 -13.23 12.33 14.22
CA LYS A 540 -13.95 13.40 13.51
C LYS A 540 -14.92 12.80 12.48
N ASP A 541 -14.50 11.80 11.71
CA ASP A 541 -15.32 11.13 10.72
C ASP A 541 -16.48 10.35 11.37
N LEU A 542 -16.24 9.64 12.48
CA LEU A 542 -17.28 8.94 13.24
C LEU A 542 -18.33 9.91 13.81
N ILE A 543 -17.91 11.00 14.42
CA ILE A 543 -18.84 12.01 14.97
C ILE A 543 -19.66 12.66 13.86
N ALA A 544 -19.06 12.98 12.72
CA ALA A 544 -19.79 13.48 11.55
C ALA A 544 -20.84 12.47 11.07
N PHE A 545 -20.46 11.20 10.98
CA PHE A 545 -21.36 10.13 10.54
C PHE A 545 -22.54 9.91 11.52
N TYR A 546 -22.30 9.97 12.83
CA TYR A 546 -23.35 9.90 13.84
C TYR A 546 -24.35 11.07 13.77
N ASN A 547 -23.89 12.24 13.36
CA ASN A 547 -24.74 13.42 13.20
C ASN A 547 -25.51 13.44 11.88
N GLU A 548 -24.99 12.78 10.84
CA GLU A 548 -25.64 12.67 9.52
C GLU A 548 -26.74 11.62 9.46
N GLN A 549 -26.65 10.57 10.29
CA GLN A 549 -27.56 9.42 10.24
C GLN A 549 -28.23 9.14 11.60
N GLU A 550 -29.57 9.06 11.61
CA GLU A 550 -30.33 8.71 12.83
C GLU A 550 -30.02 7.29 13.33
N ASN A 551 -29.74 6.35 12.41
CA ASN A 551 -29.39 4.97 12.73
C ASN A 551 -27.97 4.66 12.23
N PHE A 552 -27.04 4.53 13.16
CA PHE A 552 -25.67 4.08 12.88
C PHE A 552 -25.66 2.58 12.53
N SER A 553 -25.17 2.26 11.35
CA SER A 553 -24.78 0.90 10.97
C SER A 553 -23.25 0.84 10.83
N LEU A 554 -22.62 -0.05 11.60
CA LEU A 554 -21.19 -0.29 11.52
C LEU A 554 -20.76 -0.72 10.09
N GLU A 555 -21.61 -1.50 9.42
CA GLU A 555 -21.40 -1.95 8.06
C GLU A 555 -21.34 -0.77 7.08
N GLN A 556 -22.31 0.16 7.18
CA GLN A 556 -22.33 1.37 6.34
C GLN A 556 -21.14 2.29 6.62
N TYR A 557 -20.71 2.38 7.88
CA TYR A 557 -19.51 3.14 8.22
C TYR A 557 -18.25 2.55 7.61
N LEU A 558 -18.06 1.22 7.74
CA LEU A 558 -16.92 0.50 7.14
C LEU A 558 -16.86 0.62 5.61
N MET A 559 -18.01 0.77 4.96
CA MET A 559 -18.09 0.98 3.50
C MET A 559 -17.49 2.31 3.03
N ARG A 560 -17.59 3.34 3.86
CA ARG A 560 -17.18 4.71 3.56
C ARG A 560 -15.68 4.95 3.80
N LEU A 561 -15.03 4.09 4.59
CA LEU A 561 -13.68 4.28 5.05
C LEU A 561 -12.62 4.16 3.94
N GLN A 562 -11.65 5.07 3.96
CA GLN A 562 -10.42 4.94 3.18
C GLN A 562 -9.59 3.73 3.67
N THR A 563 -8.73 3.19 2.81
CA THR A 563 -8.00 1.94 3.06
C THR A 563 -7.23 1.94 4.38
N ASP A 564 -6.58 3.06 4.74
CA ASP A 564 -5.77 3.18 5.95
C ASP A 564 -6.63 3.19 7.23
N PHE A 565 -7.79 3.86 7.19
CA PHE A 565 -8.76 3.85 8.29
C PHE A 565 -9.42 2.48 8.44
N ALA A 566 -9.74 1.83 7.30
CA ALA A 566 -10.38 0.51 7.31
C ALA A 566 -9.52 -0.55 7.99
N GLN A 567 -8.20 -0.49 7.85
CA GLN A 567 -7.28 -1.43 8.47
C GLN A 567 -7.28 -1.29 9.99
N GLU A 568 -7.10 -0.07 10.53
CA GLU A 568 -7.08 0.17 11.98
C GLU A 568 -8.45 -0.10 12.64
N VAL A 569 -9.54 0.34 12.00
CA VAL A 569 -10.90 0.07 12.48
C VAL A 569 -11.17 -1.43 12.53
N THR A 570 -10.72 -2.19 11.54
CA THR A 570 -10.85 -3.66 11.52
C THR A 570 -10.01 -4.31 12.62
N ASP A 571 -8.80 -3.80 12.89
CA ASP A 571 -7.94 -4.26 13.97
C ASP A 571 -8.62 -4.10 15.33
N ILE A 572 -9.21 -2.92 15.56
CA ILE A 572 -9.96 -2.64 16.80
C ILE A 572 -11.14 -3.61 16.96
N LEU A 573 -11.92 -3.80 15.89
CA LEU A 573 -13.13 -4.63 15.94
C LEU A 573 -12.87 -6.14 16.11
N MET A 574 -11.73 -6.64 15.62
CA MET A 574 -11.40 -8.06 15.64
C MET A 574 -10.53 -8.49 16.84
N GLU A 575 -10.06 -7.55 17.65
CA GLU A 575 -9.19 -7.85 18.80
C GLU A 575 -9.88 -8.75 19.81
N ASP A 576 -11.16 -8.52 20.10
CA ASP A 576 -11.94 -9.35 21.03
C ASP A 576 -12.12 -10.80 20.54
N GLU A 577 -12.11 -11.04 19.24
CA GLU A 577 -12.32 -12.37 18.66
C GLU A 577 -11.04 -13.21 18.69
N ARG A 578 -9.89 -12.57 18.93
CA ARG A 578 -8.59 -13.23 19.12
C ARG A 578 -8.48 -13.94 20.45
N VAL A 579 -9.19 -13.43 21.48
CA VAL A 579 -9.12 -13.95 22.84
C VAL A 579 -10.24 -14.98 23.04
N VAL A 580 -9.88 -16.26 23.08
CA VAL A 580 -10.80 -17.31 23.54
C VAL A 580 -10.92 -17.17 25.05
N LEU A 581 -12.03 -16.63 25.53
CA LEU A 581 -12.32 -16.62 26.96
C LEU A 581 -12.40 -18.07 27.46
N HIS A 582 -11.66 -18.39 28.52
CA HIS A 582 -11.85 -19.64 29.27
C HIS A 582 -13.31 -19.72 29.73
N ASP A 583 -13.84 -20.93 29.81
CA ASP A 583 -15.17 -21.20 30.35
C ASP A 583 -15.24 -20.88 31.88
N TRP A 584 -15.38 -19.59 32.18
CA TRP A 584 -15.52 -19.07 33.51
C TRP A 584 -16.85 -19.51 34.15
N GLN A 585 -17.88 -19.79 33.33
CA GLN A 585 -19.19 -20.26 33.81
C GLN A 585 -19.09 -21.66 34.39
N GLY A 586 -18.24 -22.52 33.83
CA GLY A 586 -17.92 -23.84 34.38
C GLY A 586 -17.23 -23.80 35.75
N GLN A 587 -16.70 -22.61 36.15
CA GLN A 587 -16.08 -22.37 37.48
C GLN A 587 -16.95 -21.50 38.39
N ASN A 588 -18.25 -21.33 38.09
CA ASN A 588 -19.19 -20.47 38.82
C ASN A 588 -18.76 -18.99 38.92
N ILE A 589 -17.97 -18.50 37.98
CA ILE A 589 -17.62 -17.09 37.85
C ILE A 589 -18.44 -16.53 36.70
N PHE A 590 -19.33 -15.57 37.01
CA PHE A 590 -20.21 -14.92 36.03
C PHE A 590 -19.73 -13.47 35.82
N PRO A 591 -18.80 -13.21 34.87
CA PRO A 591 -18.39 -11.86 34.56
C PRO A 591 -19.56 -11.12 33.93
N LYS A 592 -19.78 -9.85 34.32
CA LYS A 592 -20.77 -8.98 33.66
C LYS A 592 -20.42 -8.86 32.17
N SER A 593 -21.42 -8.92 31.31
CA SER A 593 -21.18 -8.73 29.88
C SER A 593 -20.70 -7.30 29.59
N LYS A 594 -19.89 -7.11 28.55
CA LYS A 594 -19.45 -5.76 28.13
C LYS A 594 -20.63 -4.84 27.84
N THR A 595 -21.76 -5.39 27.43
CA THR A 595 -23.01 -4.64 27.13
C THR A 595 -23.75 -4.18 28.39
N GLU A 596 -23.52 -4.77 29.56
CA GLU A 596 -24.11 -4.36 30.84
C GLU A 596 -23.29 -3.27 31.57
N THR A 597 -22.09 -2.96 31.08
CA THR A 597 -21.14 -2.04 31.75
C THR A 597 -20.71 -0.87 30.86
N ILE A 598 -21.49 -0.54 29.82
CA ILE A 598 -21.10 0.47 28.83
C ILE A 598 -20.86 1.84 29.46
N ALA A 599 -21.85 2.36 30.24
CA ALA A 599 -21.72 3.67 30.89
C ALA A 599 -20.51 3.72 31.82
N GLN A 600 -20.27 2.64 32.58
CA GLN A 600 -19.10 2.51 33.45
C GLN A 600 -17.78 2.53 32.61
N ASN A 601 -17.70 1.76 31.55
CA ASN A 601 -16.51 1.70 30.67
C ASN A 601 -16.21 3.07 30.05
N VAL A 602 -17.22 3.78 29.59
CA VAL A 602 -17.07 5.15 29.05
C VAL A 602 -16.50 6.08 30.11
N SER A 603 -17.16 6.11 31.29
CA SER A 603 -16.75 6.98 32.41
C SER A 603 -15.35 6.68 32.91
N GLU A 604 -14.99 5.40 33.08
CA GLU A 604 -13.64 4.98 33.49
C GLU A 604 -12.57 5.34 32.45
N THR A 605 -12.88 5.20 31.14
CA THR A 605 -11.94 5.54 30.06
C THR A 605 -11.66 7.03 30.05
N ILE A 606 -12.70 7.88 30.12
CA ILE A 606 -12.58 9.33 30.16
C ILE A 606 -11.82 9.79 31.41
N LEU A 607 -12.18 9.27 32.61
CA LEU A 607 -11.50 9.61 33.85
C LEU A 607 -10.02 9.19 33.85
N THR A 608 -9.70 8.04 33.26
CA THR A 608 -8.31 7.57 33.12
C THR A 608 -7.51 8.47 32.17
N MET A 609 -8.13 8.92 31.09
CA MET A 609 -7.52 9.87 30.17
C MET A 609 -7.26 11.23 30.83
N ARG A 610 -8.25 11.78 31.53
CA ARG A 610 -8.09 13.01 32.32
C ARG A 610 -6.96 12.88 33.34
N TRP A 611 -6.93 11.78 34.10
CA TRP A 611 -5.88 11.48 35.05
C TRP A 611 -4.48 11.49 34.40
N TYR A 612 -4.32 10.84 33.23
CA TYR A 612 -3.06 10.77 32.53
C TYR A 612 -2.61 12.14 31.98
N LEU A 613 -3.52 12.90 31.37
CA LEU A 613 -3.22 14.22 30.80
C LEU A 613 -2.84 15.23 31.90
N VAL A 614 -3.57 15.26 33.01
CA VAL A 614 -3.24 16.13 34.16
C VAL A 614 -1.87 15.72 34.75
N GLY A 615 -1.57 14.42 34.82
CA GLY A 615 -0.27 13.93 35.25
C GLY A 615 0.88 14.45 34.38
N ARG A 616 0.69 14.51 33.06
CA ARG A 616 1.66 15.10 32.13
C ARG A 616 1.86 16.60 32.35
N ILE A 617 0.77 17.34 32.54
CA ILE A 617 0.84 18.78 32.84
C ILE A 617 1.65 19.03 34.12
N ILE A 618 1.42 18.22 35.18
CA ILE A 618 2.20 18.32 36.42
C ILE A 618 3.71 18.07 36.15
N GLU A 619 4.04 17.10 35.30
CA GLU A 619 5.43 16.78 34.97
C GLU A 619 6.10 17.89 34.16
N GLU A 620 5.39 18.47 33.19
CA GLU A 620 5.84 19.61 32.40
C GLU A 620 6.07 20.85 33.28
N LEU A 621 5.15 21.15 34.20
CA LEU A 621 5.31 22.24 35.18
C LEU A 621 6.53 22.01 36.11
N LYS A 622 6.75 20.78 36.58
CA LYS A 622 7.95 20.46 37.39
C LYS A 622 9.24 20.65 36.63
N ASN A 623 9.25 20.22 35.35
CA ASN A 623 10.45 20.38 34.50
C ASN A 623 10.73 21.85 34.18
N SER A 624 9.69 22.69 33.99
CA SER A 624 9.87 24.13 33.80
C SER A 624 10.44 24.78 35.05
N ILE A 625 9.95 24.44 36.24
CA ILE A 625 10.51 24.93 37.51
C ILE A 625 11.98 24.57 37.69
N LEU A 626 12.37 23.33 37.26
CA LEU A 626 13.77 22.87 37.36
C LEU A 626 14.70 23.58 36.36
N SER A 627 14.17 24.02 35.22
CA SER A 627 14.95 24.68 34.16
C SER A 627 15.13 26.18 34.39
N GLU A 628 14.20 26.83 35.10
CA GLU A 628 14.22 28.28 35.37
C GLU A 628 14.76 28.58 36.78
N SER A 629 16.08 28.76 36.88
CA SER A 629 16.80 28.94 38.18
C SER A 629 16.56 30.27 38.90
N ASN A 630 15.76 31.23 38.38
CA ASN A 630 15.64 32.61 38.90
C ASN A 630 14.25 33.27 38.79
N SER A 631 13.15 32.56 38.62
CA SER A 631 11.81 33.15 38.62
C SER A 631 11.02 32.78 39.89
N ASP A 632 10.09 33.64 40.30
CA ASP A 632 9.18 33.39 41.41
C ASP A 632 8.20 32.24 41.05
N ASN A 633 8.56 31.04 41.50
CA ASN A 633 7.86 29.78 41.12
C ASN A 633 6.60 29.54 41.98
N THR A 634 6.12 30.53 42.71
CA THR A 634 4.99 30.39 43.65
C THR A 634 3.67 30.05 42.95
N GLU A 635 3.42 30.63 41.78
CA GLU A 635 2.20 30.40 41.00
C GLU A 635 2.22 28.98 40.39
N SER A 636 3.35 28.56 39.80
CA SER A 636 3.50 27.21 39.26
C SER A 636 3.40 26.11 40.33
N MET A 637 3.90 26.39 41.55
CA MET A 637 3.74 25.48 42.68
C MET A 637 2.28 25.38 43.15
N ALA A 638 1.51 26.49 43.19
CA ALA A 638 0.11 26.48 43.51
C ALA A 638 -0.70 25.66 42.48
N MET A 639 -0.43 25.85 41.18
CA MET A 639 -1.05 25.05 40.09
C MET A 639 -0.75 23.55 40.24
N ILE A 640 0.48 23.17 40.58
CA ILE A 640 0.84 21.76 40.83
C ILE A 640 0.04 21.18 42.00
N MET A 641 -0.19 21.97 43.06
CA MET A 641 -1.02 21.50 44.20
C MET A 641 -2.46 21.28 43.77
N ASP A 642 -3.06 22.19 43.03
CA ASP A 642 -4.42 22.07 42.53
C ASP A 642 -4.62 20.89 41.61
N TYR A 643 -3.68 20.68 40.67
CA TYR A 643 -3.67 19.50 39.80
C TYR A 643 -3.47 18.18 40.56
N ASN A 644 -2.65 18.14 41.62
CA ASN A 644 -2.51 16.96 42.46
C ASN A 644 -3.82 16.63 43.21
N MET A 645 -4.57 17.64 43.67
CA MET A 645 -5.89 17.41 44.28
C MET A 645 -6.87 16.82 43.25
N LEU A 646 -6.83 17.31 42.03
CA LEU A 646 -7.65 16.81 40.93
C LEU A 646 -7.31 15.33 40.58
N VAL A 647 -6.03 15.00 40.46
CA VAL A 647 -5.53 13.61 40.26
C VAL A 647 -5.99 12.70 41.40
N HIS A 648 -5.96 13.15 42.63
CA HIS A 648 -6.44 12.39 43.79
C HIS A 648 -7.97 12.15 43.71
N SER A 649 -8.75 13.17 43.30
CA SER A 649 -10.18 13.04 43.07
C SER A 649 -10.50 12.00 41.97
N PHE A 650 -9.77 12.02 40.85
CA PHE A 650 -9.97 11.02 39.81
C PHE A 650 -9.63 9.60 40.31
N SER A 651 -8.54 9.41 41.03
CA SER A 651 -8.17 8.12 41.62
C SER A 651 -9.24 7.58 42.57
N LYS A 652 -9.86 8.46 43.38
CA LYS A 652 -10.96 8.10 44.28
C LYS A 652 -12.19 7.66 43.48
N LYS A 653 -12.58 8.40 42.42
CA LYS A 653 -13.71 8.04 41.55
C LYS A 653 -13.47 6.72 40.80
N LEU A 654 -12.21 6.42 40.39
CA LEU A 654 -11.83 5.17 39.76
C LEU A 654 -11.76 3.99 40.74
N GLY A 655 -11.83 4.21 42.04
CA GLY A 655 -11.78 3.17 43.07
C GLY A 655 -10.44 2.42 43.15
N ARG A 656 -9.36 2.98 42.60
CA ARG A 656 -8.03 2.35 42.56
C ARG A 656 -6.91 3.38 42.73
N VAL A 657 -5.86 2.97 43.42
CA VAL A 657 -4.64 3.76 43.48
C VAL A 657 -3.89 3.57 42.17
N MET A 658 -3.86 4.59 41.35
CA MET A 658 -3.09 4.60 40.12
C MET A 658 -1.60 4.77 40.48
N SER A 659 -0.79 3.73 40.26
CA SER A 659 0.67 3.85 40.43
C SER A 659 1.21 4.83 39.39
N ARG A 660 2.17 5.68 39.81
CA ARG A 660 2.89 6.57 38.88
C ARG A 660 3.67 5.72 37.89
N TYR A 661 3.17 5.57 36.70
CA TYR A 661 3.95 5.11 35.54
C TYR A 661 4.52 6.32 34.85
N TYR A 662 5.72 6.71 35.25
CA TYR A 662 6.53 7.71 34.55
C TYR A 662 7.81 7.05 34.04
#